data_3a9830019f9921dc0c7b9af011bb8107
#
_entry.id   3a9830019f9921dc0c7b9af011bb8107
#
_cell.length_a   1.000
_cell.length_b   1.000
_cell.length_c   1.000
_cell.angle_alpha   90.00
_cell.angle_beta   90.00
_cell.angle_gamma   90.00
#
_symmetry.space_group_name_H-M   'P 1'
#
loop_
_entity.id
_entity.type
_entity.pdbx_description
1 polymer ?
#
loop_
_entity_poly.entity_id
_entity_poly.type
_entity_poly.pdbx_seq_one_letter_code
_entity_poly.pdbx_strand_id
1 'polypeptide(L)'
;MSDREIFKEFQEKWPLERVRKMSLEEYTGNKKDEFTYWLEHWTKNKTEFGHIGGPAGGLANLKSGICFCGGKEYKTKKQVCYSKDKNYVWLKRIYDKDNDPQKAFEVIKKKIIAIIEASEEGDLDTIESINLIPDYDSYKWAIAFYYQDPNKIKIIDIFNKSVLKRIAKNKLKDANLAVSEIYKKILKDKTYTLEEMMQELSKPLWEEYGKGTSKVETNTPQGDAMLNKPNNQRNIQLNQILYGPPGTGKTYTTINKALEILANYGEIEKIPDNRQKQKEIFDTFVAKGQIEFVTFHQSYGYEEFVEGIKPDLDSQSAESSNVRYIIKDGIFKQLCNQALENYQNSQKTKQQIRKDMGLEELLDKYAEFIQQQLDEGQTLDFTGSKLTKSVMNIKRVQRFKDGKIRSIVIGSPHSESTQNLSKDIIAKYYENFKKEVLQDWREIKPTYESQATHHGNALYYFTLFEKLKNFENKEYQELKSQDSQVDSIKLKPYILIIDEINRGNIAKILGELITLIEPSKRIGKSERLQLTLPYSGESFGVPRNLYIVGTMNTADRSIALLDTALRRRFEFVEMMPDSEYLKDKKISDSGNTIELDRLLESMNNRIEFLLDREHTIGHSYFMDVESIEDLCKVFKNKIIPLLQEYFYDDYAKIIAVLNDNGMIKEKNKSQFSDLFDGKFSELDSEKVVYEIIKSSKWRAWQFEKIYNNATQVPKDSQNTESNQD
;
A
#
# COMPACT_ATOMS: atom_id res chain seq x y z
N MET A 1 -7.09 10.45 -34.81
CA MET A 1 -6.05 9.91 -35.71
C MET A 1 -6.15 8.39 -35.63
N SER A 2 -6.07 7.71 -36.79
CA SER A 2 -5.99 6.25 -36.80
C SER A 2 -4.61 5.77 -36.31
N ASP A 3 -4.50 4.52 -35.85
CA ASP A 3 -3.22 3.94 -35.40
C ASP A 3 -2.15 4.05 -36.48
N ARG A 4 -2.53 3.92 -37.75
CA ARG A 4 -1.65 4.05 -38.91
C ARG A 4 -1.14 5.49 -39.11
N GLU A 5 -1.97 6.50 -38.93
CA GLU A 5 -1.54 7.90 -39.00
C GLU A 5 -0.52 8.23 -37.90
N ILE A 6 -0.72 7.70 -36.68
CA ILE A 6 0.19 7.89 -35.56
C ILE A 6 1.53 7.19 -35.82
N PHE A 7 1.49 5.95 -36.33
CA PHE A 7 2.68 5.20 -36.70
C PHE A 7 3.50 5.94 -37.77
N LYS A 8 2.81 6.49 -38.77
CA LYS A 8 3.42 7.28 -39.86
C LYS A 8 3.99 8.60 -39.34
N GLU A 9 3.28 9.31 -38.46
CA GLU A 9 3.74 10.56 -37.84
C GLU A 9 5.05 10.35 -37.05
N PHE A 10 5.20 9.19 -36.37
CA PHE A 10 6.44 8.83 -35.69
C PHE A 10 7.59 8.65 -36.68
N GLN A 11 7.38 7.89 -37.77
CA GLN A 11 8.41 7.65 -38.80
C GLN A 11 8.80 8.92 -39.54
N GLU A 12 7.83 9.82 -39.82
CA GLU A 12 8.08 11.12 -40.47
C GLU A 12 8.84 12.08 -39.55
N LYS A 13 8.56 12.05 -38.25
CA LYS A 13 9.25 12.89 -37.26
C LYS A 13 10.68 12.43 -37.03
N TRP A 14 10.90 11.11 -37.00
CA TRP A 14 12.18 10.49 -36.68
C TRP A 14 12.64 9.52 -37.80
N PRO A 15 12.80 9.97 -39.03
CA PRO A 15 13.34 9.09 -40.09
C PRO A 15 14.79 8.67 -39.75
N LEU A 16 15.25 7.53 -40.27
CA LEU A 16 16.58 6.98 -40.01
C LEU A 16 17.68 8.01 -40.23
N GLU A 17 17.57 8.83 -41.29
CA GLU A 17 18.53 9.91 -41.57
C GLU A 17 18.63 10.96 -40.45
N ARG A 18 17.52 11.28 -39.84
CA ARG A 18 17.50 12.18 -38.65
C ARG A 18 18.13 11.48 -37.45
N VAL A 19 17.83 10.20 -37.21
CA VAL A 19 18.42 9.42 -36.12
C VAL A 19 19.96 9.32 -36.26
N ARG A 20 20.46 9.17 -37.46
CA ARG A 20 21.91 9.17 -37.75
C ARG A 20 22.59 10.50 -37.36
N LYS A 21 21.89 11.61 -37.53
CA LYS A 21 22.38 12.97 -37.23
C LYS A 21 22.00 13.45 -35.83
N MET A 22 21.22 12.66 -35.07
CA MET A 22 20.70 13.02 -33.78
C MET A 22 21.80 13.37 -32.79
N SER A 23 21.64 14.48 -32.08
CA SER A 23 22.56 14.91 -31.01
C SER A 23 22.21 14.25 -29.67
N LEU A 24 23.13 14.39 -28.67
CA LEU A 24 22.89 13.91 -27.32
C LEU A 24 21.69 14.62 -26.68
N GLU A 25 21.52 15.91 -26.93
CA GLU A 25 20.41 16.72 -26.43
C GLU A 25 19.08 16.25 -27.03
N GLU A 26 19.03 15.97 -28.36
CA GLU A 26 17.84 15.44 -29.01
C GLU A 26 17.46 14.04 -28.52
N TYR A 27 18.40 13.31 -27.94
CA TYR A 27 18.15 11.98 -27.38
C TYR A 27 17.64 12.02 -25.92
N THR A 28 18.26 12.86 -25.06
CA THR A 28 18.19 12.70 -23.59
C THR A 28 17.14 13.52 -22.88
N GLY A 29 16.36 14.31 -23.59
CA GLY A 29 15.60 15.34 -22.92
C GLY A 29 14.20 15.00 -22.50
N ASN A 30 13.60 16.00 -21.83
CA ASN A 30 12.19 16.01 -21.40
C ASN A 30 11.33 16.95 -22.27
N LYS A 31 11.87 17.42 -23.41
CA LYS A 31 11.17 18.36 -24.30
C LYS A 31 10.39 17.60 -25.37
N LYS A 32 9.28 18.21 -25.82
CA LYS A 32 8.34 17.61 -26.78
C LYS A 32 8.94 17.22 -28.16
N ASP A 33 10.16 17.68 -28.45
CA ASP A 33 10.84 17.44 -29.72
C ASP A 33 11.98 16.41 -29.67
N GLU A 34 12.13 15.68 -28.58
CA GLU A 34 13.22 14.75 -28.34
C GLU A 34 12.84 13.30 -28.59
N PHE A 35 13.79 12.46 -29.04
CA PHE A 35 13.55 11.09 -29.47
C PHE A 35 12.95 10.21 -28.35
N THR A 36 13.53 10.29 -27.14
CA THR A 36 13.03 9.50 -25.99
C THR A 36 11.64 9.96 -25.55
N TYR A 37 11.33 11.26 -25.65
CA TYR A 37 9.99 11.78 -25.37
C TYR A 37 8.96 11.20 -26.38
N TRP A 38 9.29 11.16 -27.67
CA TRP A 38 8.42 10.61 -28.71
C TRP A 38 8.17 9.13 -28.50
N LEU A 39 9.22 8.36 -28.20
CA LEU A 39 9.11 6.92 -27.98
C LEU A 39 8.28 6.56 -26.75
N GLU A 40 8.24 7.40 -25.72
CA GLU A 40 7.67 7.05 -24.41
C GLU A 40 6.42 7.83 -24.04
N HIS A 41 6.41 9.13 -24.25
CA HIS A 41 5.32 10.01 -23.81
C HIS A 41 4.34 10.34 -24.91
N TRP A 42 4.85 10.66 -26.11
CA TRP A 42 4.00 11.01 -27.23
C TRP A 42 3.15 9.83 -27.67
N THR A 43 3.78 8.66 -27.84
CA THR A 43 3.10 7.41 -28.19
C THR A 43 2.07 7.01 -27.13
N LYS A 44 2.43 7.07 -25.85
CA LYS A 44 1.53 6.73 -24.74
C LYS A 44 0.24 7.57 -24.71
N ASN A 45 0.32 8.83 -25.06
CA ASN A 45 -0.81 9.76 -24.93
C ASN A 45 -1.73 9.75 -26.16
N LYS A 46 -1.32 9.14 -27.28
CA LYS A 46 -2.06 9.17 -28.54
C LYS A 46 -2.50 7.80 -29.06
N THR A 47 -1.98 6.71 -28.48
CA THR A 47 -2.22 5.35 -28.99
C THR A 47 -2.66 4.39 -27.90
N GLU A 48 -3.37 3.33 -28.29
CA GLU A 48 -3.59 2.13 -27.49
C GLU A 48 -2.40 1.14 -27.58
N PHE A 49 -1.30 1.51 -28.22
CA PHE A 49 -0.12 0.64 -28.37
C PHE A 49 0.51 0.31 -27.02
N GLY A 50 1.17 -0.84 -26.99
CA GLY A 50 1.89 -1.30 -25.81
C GLY A 50 2.97 -0.31 -25.35
N HIS A 51 3.11 -0.15 -24.05
CA HIS A 51 4.02 0.81 -23.45
C HIS A 51 5.28 0.14 -22.90
N ILE A 52 6.40 0.87 -22.93
CA ILE A 52 7.67 0.44 -22.34
C ILE A 52 7.58 0.40 -20.80
N GLY A 53 6.53 0.97 -20.21
CA GLY A 53 6.27 1.01 -18.76
C GLY A 53 7.11 2.06 -18.04
N GLY A 54 6.49 3.18 -17.66
CA GLY A 54 7.05 4.33 -16.93
C GLY A 54 8.04 5.18 -17.74
N PRO A 55 8.32 6.41 -17.32
CA PRO A 55 9.20 7.32 -18.07
C PRO A 55 10.64 6.81 -18.13
N ALA A 56 11.19 6.64 -19.34
CA ALA A 56 12.56 6.19 -19.56
C ALA A 56 13.60 7.29 -19.35
N GLY A 57 13.22 8.55 -19.53
CA GLY A 57 14.10 9.72 -19.35
C GLY A 57 14.28 10.20 -17.91
N GLY A 58 13.73 9.51 -16.91
CA GLY A 58 13.86 9.91 -15.50
C GLY A 58 15.14 9.41 -14.84
N LEU A 59 15.70 10.22 -13.94
CA LEU A 59 16.83 9.86 -13.06
C LEU A 59 16.63 8.54 -12.29
N ALA A 60 15.38 8.07 -12.16
CA ALA A 60 15.05 6.90 -11.36
C ALA A 60 15.48 5.57 -11.98
N ASN A 61 15.41 5.41 -13.32
CA ASN A 61 15.52 4.10 -13.96
C ASN A 61 16.54 3.99 -15.11
N LEU A 62 17.03 5.11 -15.68
CA LEU A 62 17.95 5.13 -16.83
C LEU A 62 17.60 4.13 -17.95
N LYS A 63 16.32 3.97 -18.25
CA LYS A 63 15.83 3.02 -19.28
C LYS A 63 16.30 3.37 -20.69
N SER A 64 16.60 4.64 -20.93
CA SER A 64 17.22 5.13 -22.16
C SER A 64 18.75 4.95 -22.18
N GLY A 65 19.35 4.49 -21.06
CA GLY A 65 20.78 4.26 -20.93
C GLY A 65 21.60 5.49 -20.54
N ILE A 66 21.18 6.70 -20.94
CA ILE A 66 21.78 8.00 -20.61
C ILE A 66 20.66 9.04 -20.46
N CYS A 67 20.81 9.98 -19.49
CA CYS A 67 19.87 11.09 -19.34
C CYS A 67 20.58 12.38 -18.87
N PHE A 68 19.93 13.52 -19.10
CA PHE A 68 20.31 14.81 -18.53
C PHE A 68 19.81 14.90 -17.08
N CYS A 69 20.71 15.15 -16.13
CA CYS A 69 20.40 15.18 -14.70
C CYS A 69 20.58 16.58 -14.06
N GLY A 70 21.16 17.55 -14.75
CA GLY A 70 21.29 18.92 -14.28
C GLY A 70 21.97 19.04 -12.90
N GLY A 71 23.01 18.26 -12.64
CA GLY A 71 23.76 18.27 -11.39
C GLY A 71 23.15 17.43 -10.26
N LYS A 72 21.97 16.82 -10.44
CA LYS A 72 21.35 15.95 -9.42
C LYS A 72 22.05 14.60 -9.36
N GLU A 73 22.38 14.13 -8.15
CA GLU A 73 23.03 12.82 -7.98
C GLU A 73 22.05 11.65 -8.14
N TYR A 74 22.47 10.63 -8.89
CA TYR A 74 21.76 9.37 -9.02
C TYR A 74 22.06 8.46 -7.83
N LYS A 75 21.01 7.87 -7.21
CA LYS A 75 21.14 7.14 -5.93
C LYS A 75 22.02 5.87 -5.98
N THR A 76 22.23 5.27 -7.14
CA THR A 76 23.04 4.06 -7.31
C THR A 76 24.45 4.38 -7.82
N LYS A 77 25.28 5.04 -7.01
CA LYS A 77 26.64 5.52 -7.35
C LYS A 77 27.58 4.47 -7.96
N LYS A 78 27.39 3.18 -7.70
CA LYS A 78 28.29 2.09 -8.16
C LYS A 78 28.06 1.60 -9.59
N GLN A 79 26.94 1.97 -10.21
CA GLN A 79 26.53 1.44 -11.53
C GLN A 79 26.41 2.50 -12.62
N VAL A 80 26.71 3.74 -12.32
CA VAL A 80 26.58 4.87 -13.23
C VAL A 80 27.85 5.69 -13.34
N CYS A 81 28.04 6.33 -14.50
CA CYS A 81 29.04 7.35 -14.74
C CYS A 81 28.37 8.72 -14.87
N TYR A 82 29.13 9.78 -14.59
CA TYR A 82 28.71 11.16 -14.72
C TYR A 82 29.64 11.92 -15.65
N SER A 83 29.10 12.89 -16.41
CA SER A 83 29.89 13.86 -17.13
C SER A 83 30.72 14.73 -16.14
N LYS A 84 31.78 15.36 -16.62
CA LYS A 84 32.66 16.23 -15.79
C LYS A 84 31.90 17.38 -15.14
N ASP A 85 30.92 17.95 -15.84
CA ASP A 85 30.02 19.00 -15.37
C ASP A 85 28.83 18.48 -14.55
N LYS A 86 28.72 17.14 -14.39
CA LYS A 86 27.61 16.43 -13.73
C LYS A 86 26.22 16.69 -14.33
N ASN A 87 26.14 17.18 -15.55
CA ASN A 87 24.86 17.41 -16.21
C ASN A 87 24.25 16.15 -16.80
N TYR A 88 25.07 15.15 -17.14
CA TYR A 88 24.62 13.86 -17.69
C TYR A 88 25.01 12.70 -16.80
N VAL A 89 24.17 11.67 -16.80
CA VAL A 89 24.40 10.40 -16.11
C VAL A 89 24.04 9.25 -17.03
N TRP A 90 24.87 8.19 -17.08
CA TRP A 90 24.63 6.98 -17.87
C TRP A 90 25.04 5.71 -17.14
N LEU A 91 24.54 4.57 -17.64
CA LEU A 91 24.89 3.27 -17.09
C LEU A 91 26.36 2.92 -17.41
N LYS A 92 27.14 2.61 -16.37
CA LYS A 92 28.55 2.20 -16.48
C LYS A 92 28.76 1.03 -17.45
N ARG A 93 27.80 0.12 -17.56
CA ARG A 93 27.83 -1.03 -18.46
C ARG A 93 27.76 -0.66 -19.94
N ILE A 94 27.35 0.55 -20.28
CA ILE A 94 27.32 1.05 -21.66
C ILE A 94 28.67 1.60 -22.04
N TYR A 95 29.27 2.44 -21.19
CA TYR A 95 30.56 3.07 -21.40
C TYR A 95 31.15 3.51 -20.05
N ASP A 96 32.42 3.15 -19.76
CA ASP A 96 33.09 3.43 -18.47
C ASP A 96 34.55 3.92 -18.58
N LYS A 97 35.03 4.26 -19.80
CA LYS A 97 36.45 4.59 -20.03
C LYS A 97 36.83 6.01 -19.63
N ASP A 98 35.95 6.97 -19.85
CA ASP A 98 36.11 8.37 -19.51
C ASP A 98 34.75 8.98 -19.15
N ASN A 99 34.77 10.22 -18.62
CA ASN A 99 33.55 10.91 -18.22
C ASN A 99 32.94 11.74 -19.37
N ASP A 100 32.96 11.20 -20.60
CA ASP A 100 32.45 11.84 -21.80
C ASP A 100 31.04 11.28 -22.16
N PRO A 101 29.95 12.06 -21.95
CA PRO A 101 28.60 11.63 -22.26
C PRO A 101 28.34 11.46 -23.75
N GLN A 102 29.09 12.18 -24.61
CA GLN A 102 28.97 12.08 -26.05
C GLN A 102 29.41 10.69 -26.55
N LYS A 103 30.51 10.15 -26.01
CA LYS A 103 30.97 8.80 -26.35
C LYS A 103 30.02 7.72 -25.86
N ALA A 104 29.44 7.88 -24.67
CA ALA A 104 28.40 6.98 -24.17
C ALA A 104 27.17 7.00 -25.09
N PHE A 105 26.76 8.17 -25.53
CA PHE A 105 25.65 8.34 -26.45
C PHE A 105 25.95 7.73 -27.84
N GLU A 106 27.14 7.91 -28.39
CA GLU A 106 27.51 7.32 -29.68
C GLU A 106 27.42 5.77 -29.66
N VAL A 107 27.74 5.14 -28.52
CA VAL A 107 27.54 3.69 -28.36
C VAL A 107 26.06 3.31 -28.44
N ILE A 108 25.19 4.09 -27.81
CA ILE A 108 23.75 3.89 -27.83
C ILE A 108 23.19 4.14 -29.22
N LYS A 109 23.57 5.28 -29.85
CA LYS A 109 23.12 5.69 -31.18
C LYS A 109 23.46 4.65 -32.27
N LYS A 110 24.68 4.12 -32.26
CA LYS A 110 25.07 3.03 -33.19
C LYS A 110 24.17 1.81 -33.05
N LYS A 111 23.82 1.42 -31.82
CA LYS A 111 22.93 0.27 -31.61
C LYS A 111 21.49 0.58 -32.03
N ILE A 112 20.99 1.80 -31.80
CA ILE A 112 19.66 2.23 -32.27
C ILE A 112 19.59 2.18 -33.78
N ILE A 113 20.60 2.68 -34.50
CA ILE A 113 20.67 2.63 -35.96
C ILE A 113 20.62 1.17 -36.44
N ALA A 114 21.42 0.28 -35.86
CA ALA A 114 21.41 -1.14 -36.21
C ALA A 114 20.06 -1.83 -35.96
N ILE A 115 19.35 -1.44 -34.91
CA ILE A 115 17.99 -1.95 -34.59
C ILE A 115 17.00 -1.48 -35.66
N ILE A 116 17.08 -0.20 -36.08
CA ILE A 116 16.20 0.37 -37.10
C ILE A 116 16.44 -0.33 -38.45
N GLU A 117 17.69 -0.44 -38.88
CA GLU A 117 18.07 -1.13 -40.13
C GLU A 117 17.60 -2.58 -40.14
N ALA A 118 17.85 -3.33 -39.06
CA ALA A 118 17.36 -4.70 -38.92
C ALA A 118 15.82 -4.80 -38.90
N SER A 119 15.13 -3.80 -38.35
CA SER A 119 13.67 -3.76 -38.35
C SER A 119 13.08 -3.49 -39.73
N GLU A 120 13.66 -2.58 -40.51
CA GLU A 120 13.26 -2.33 -41.92
C GLU A 120 13.44 -3.57 -42.78
N GLU A 121 14.50 -4.36 -42.55
CA GLU A 121 14.75 -5.64 -43.20
C GLU A 121 13.89 -6.79 -42.67
N GLY A 122 13.31 -6.63 -41.48
CA GLY A 122 12.53 -7.65 -40.78
C GLY A 122 13.38 -8.77 -40.16
N ASP A 123 14.65 -8.49 -39.88
CA ASP A 123 15.61 -9.42 -39.25
C ASP A 123 15.51 -9.33 -37.71
N LEU A 124 14.59 -10.14 -37.15
CA LEU A 124 14.35 -10.21 -35.72
C LEU A 124 15.52 -10.84 -34.94
N ASP A 125 16.34 -11.67 -35.55
CA ASP A 125 17.45 -12.34 -34.87
C ASP A 125 18.59 -11.37 -34.64
N THR A 126 18.87 -10.50 -35.59
CA THR A 126 19.82 -9.40 -35.43
C THR A 126 19.33 -8.45 -34.31
N ILE A 127 18.04 -8.08 -34.27
CA ILE A 127 17.50 -7.27 -33.19
C ILE A 127 17.64 -7.97 -31.81
N GLU A 128 17.34 -9.27 -31.73
CA GLU A 128 17.52 -10.07 -30.51
C GLU A 128 18.94 -10.00 -29.96
N SER A 129 19.94 -10.12 -30.85
CA SER A 129 21.37 -10.14 -30.51
C SER A 129 21.89 -8.81 -29.98
N ILE A 130 21.24 -7.68 -30.31
CA ILE A 130 21.67 -6.36 -29.92
C ILE A 130 21.29 -6.11 -28.44
N ASN A 131 22.28 -6.02 -27.58
CA ASN A 131 22.11 -5.56 -26.21
C ASN A 131 22.18 -4.01 -26.19
N LEU A 132 21.03 -3.37 -26.43
CA LEU A 132 20.96 -1.89 -26.49
C LEU A 132 21.22 -1.29 -25.10
N ILE A 133 20.41 -1.69 -24.12
CA ILE A 133 20.51 -1.22 -22.75
C ILE A 133 20.41 -2.45 -21.84
N PRO A 134 21.47 -2.76 -21.07
CA PRO A 134 21.45 -3.92 -20.19
C PRO A 134 20.24 -3.91 -19.24
N ASP A 135 19.57 -5.04 -19.15
CA ASP A 135 18.37 -5.28 -18.32
C ASP A 135 17.06 -4.62 -18.83
N TYR A 136 17.07 -3.91 -19.98
CA TYR A 136 15.90 -3.21 -20.55
C TYR A 136 15.60 -3.59 -22.00
N ASP A 137 15.39 -4.89 -22.27
CA ASP A 137 15.09 -5.40 -23.62
C ASP A 137 13.85 -4.77 -24.27
N SER A 138 12.86 -4.36 -23.48
CA SER A 138 11.64 -3.74 -23.98
C SER A 138 11.88 -2.47 -24.80
N TYR A 139 12.98 -1.75 -24.52
CA TYR A 139 13.30 -0.50 -25.20
C TYR A 139 13.71 -0.75 -26.66
N LYS A 140 14.53 -1.78 -26.94
CA LYS A 140 14.93 -2.13 -28.30
C LYS A 140 13.74 -2.60 -29.14
N TRP A 141 12.85 -3.40 -28.56
CA TRP A 141 11.69 -3.91 -29.29
C TRP A 141 10.65 -2.84 -29.59
N ALA A 142 10.49 -1.84 -28.72
CA ALA A 142 9.65 -0.69 -29.00
C ALA A 142 10.22 0.17 -30.13
N ILE A 143 11.54 0.40 -30.18
CA ILE A 143 12.18 1.09 -31.31
C ILE A 143 11.90 0.30 -32.58
N ALA A 144 12.22 -0.98 -32.61
CA ALA A 144 12.02 -1.82 -33.77
C ALA A 144 10.56 -1.84 -34.25
N PHE A 145 9.59 -1.85 -33.34
CA PHE A 145 8.17 -1.80 -33.68
C PHE A 145 7.81 -0.58 -34.53
N TYR A 146 8.31 0.62 -34.19
CA TYR A 146 7.97 1.85 -34.91
C TYR A 146 8.68 1.99 -36.25
N TYR A 147 9.69 1.14 -36.58
CA TYR A 147 10.41 1.20 -37.85
C TYR A 147 10.14 0.02 -38.78
N GLN A 148 9.24 -0.90 -38.42
CA GLN A 148 8.82 -1.96 -39.31
C GLN A 148 7.81 -1.47 -40.36
N ASP A 149 7.58 -2.30 -41.42
CA ASP A 149 6.54 -2.03 -42.40
C ASP A 149 5.13 -2.25 -41.80
N PRO A 150 4.27 -1.20 -41.76
CA PRO A 150 2.92 -1.32 -41.19
C PRO A 150 1.98 -2.23 -42.02
N ASN A 151 2.35 -2.62 -43.23
CA ASN A 151 1.60 -3.55 -44.03
C ASN A 151 2.08 -5.01 -43.89
N LYS A 152 3.23 -5.22 -43.23
CA LYS A 152 3.84 -6.53 -43.05
C LYS A 152 4.48 -6.67 -41.68
N ILE A 153 3.63 -6.72 -40.66
CA ILE A 153 4.03 -6.75 -39.25
C ILE A 153 4.90 -7.98 -38.94
N LYS A 154 6.01 -7.75 -38.26
CA LYS A 154 6.95 -8.75 -37.74
C LYS A 154 7.10 -8.70 -36.23
N ILE A 155 6.73 -7.59 -35.60
CA ILE A 155 6.82 -7.30 -34.17
C ILE A 155 5.45 -6.83 -33.71
N ILE A 156 4.87 -7.48 -32.71
CA ILE A 156 3.63 -7.02 -32.09
C ILE A 156 3.93 -5.95 -31.04
N ASP A 157 2.95 -5.14 -30.68
CA ASP A 157 3.08 -4.01 -29.73
C ASP A 157 3.14 -4.44 -28.25
N ILE A 158 3.49 -5.69 -27.97
CA ILE A 158 3.71 -6.21 -26.62
C ILE A 158 5.21 -6.32 -26.36
N PHE A 159 5.79 -5.36 -25.62
CA PHE A 159 7.24 -5.31 -25.38
C PHE A 159 7.64 -5.82 -23.98
N ASN A 160 6.68 -6.07 -23.11
CA ASN A 160 6.96 -6.53 -21.75
C ASN A 160 7.42 -7.99 -21.75
N LYS A 161 8.68 -8.22 -21.38
CA LYS A 161 9.32 -9.55 -21.38
C LYS A 161 8.56 -10.58 -20.53
N SER A 162 7.96 -10.16 -19.40
CA SER A 162 7.18 -11.05 -18.54
C SER A 162 5.87 -11.47 -19.21
N VAL A 163 5.23 -10.58 -19.98
CA VAL A 163 4.02 -10.89 -20.76
C VAL A 163 4.38 -11.84 -21.90
N LEU A 164 5.45 -11.54 -22.65
CA LEU A 164 5.93 -12.39 -23.74
C LEU A 164 6.30 -13.80 -23.26
N LYS A 165 6.96 -13.92 -22.10
CA LYS A 165 7.26 -15.24 -21.50
C LYS A 165 5.99 -15.99 -21.08
N ARG A 166 4.93 -15.31 -20.63
CA ARG A 166 3.64 -15.96 -20.36
C ARG A 166 2.97 -16.47 -21.64
N ILE A 167 3.02 -15.69 -22.71
CA ILE A 167 2.53 -16.10 -24.03
C ILE A 167 3.32 -17.33 -24.52
N ALA A 168 4.65 -17.28 -24.42
CA ALA A 168 5.52 -18.40 -24.80
C ALA A 168 5.17 -19.68 -24.03
N LYS A 169 5.07 -19.61 -22.71
CA LYS A 169 4.75 -20.75 -21.85
C LYS A 169 3.33 -21.29 -22.09
N ASN A 170 2.33 -20.41 -22.12
CA ASN A 170 0.93 -20.84 -22.05
C ASN A 170 0.30 -21.09 -23.44
N LYS A 171 0.60 -20.20 -24.42
CA LYS A 171 0.06 -20.33 -25.78
C LYS A 171 0.98 -21.16 -26.70
N LEU A 172 2.29 -20.88 -26.67
CA LEU A 172 3.27 -21.57 -27.55
C LEU A 172 3.85 -22.84 -26.93
N LYS A 173 3.53 -23.15 -25.67
CA LYS A 173 3.96 -24.33 -24.90
C LYS A 173 5.48 -24.49 -24.76
N ASP A 174 6.23 -23.40 -24.87
CA ASP A 174 7.68 -23.37 -24.71
C ASP A 174 8.11 -22.09 -23.94
N ALA A 175 8.52 -22.25 -22.68
CA ALA A 175 8.87 -21.15 -21.79
C ALA A 175 10.27 -20.54 -22.07
N ASN A 176 11.10 -21.21 -22.88
CA ASN A 176 12.50 -20.82 -23.09
C ASN A 176 12.74 -20.04 -24.38
N LEU A 177 11.68 -19.75 -25.16
CA LEU A 177 11.78 -19.01 -26.40
C LEU A 177 12.39 -17.63 -26.21
N ALA A 178 13.27 -17.22 -27.12
CA ALA A 178 13.71 -15.84 -27.27
C ALA A 178 12.55 -14.95 -27.76
N VAL A 179 12.65 -13.63 -27.57
CA VAL A 179 11.56 -12.72 -27.97
C VAL A 179 11.35 -12.74 -29.48
N SER A 180 12.43 -12.81 -30.29
CA SER A 180 12.36 -12.96 -31.74
C SER A 180 11.58 -14.21 -32.15
N GLU A 181 11.82 -15.34 -31.47
CA GLU A 181 11.12 -16.61 -31.74
C GLU A 181 9.65 -16.55 -31.35
N ILE A 182 9.33 -15.85 -30.26
CA ILE A 182 7.94 -15.62 -29.81
C ILE A 182 7.16 -14.87 -30.91
N TYR A 183 7.72 -13.77 -31.44
CA TYR A 183 7.07 -13.01 -32.51
C TYR A 183 6.94 -13.84 -33.77
N LYS A 184 7.99 -14.55 -34.20
CA LYS A 184 7.95 -15.44 -35.38
C LYS A 184 6.87 -16.51 -35.24
N LYS A 185 6.72 -17.14 -34.08
CA LYS A 185 5.70 -18.18 -33.83
C LYS A 185 4.28 -17.64 -33.76
N ILE A 186 4.09 -16.44 -33.17
CA ILE A 186 2.76 -15.79 -33.08
C ILE A 186 2.27 -15.38 -34.49
N LEU A 187 3.17 -14.89 -35.34
CA LEU A 187 2.86 -14.33 -36.66
C LEU A 187 3.01 -15.36 -37.80
N LYS A 188 3.23 -16.64 -37.48
CA LYS A 188 3.62 -17.68 -38.44
C LYS A 188 2.60 -17.91 -39.58
N ASP A 189 1.31 -17.84 -39.24
CA ASP A 189 0.25 -18.38 -40.12
C ASP A 189 -0.41 -17.32 -41.01
N LYS A 190 -0.13 -16.02 -40.80
CA LYS A 190 -0.74 -14.92 -41.58
C LYS A 190 0.19 -13.71 -41.62
N THR A 191 0.20 -12.99 -42.74
CA THR A 191 0.79 -11.66 -42.83
C THR A 191 -0.26 -10.66 -42.33
N TYR A 192 0.07 -9.89 -41.33
CA TYR A 192 -0.82 -8.91 -40.67
C TYR A 192 -0.44 -7.49 -41.10
N THR A 193 -1.46 -6.67 -41.35
CA THR A 193 -1.34 -5.21 -41.31
C THR A 193 -1.32 -4.72 -39.87
N LEU A 194 -0.98 -3.45 -39.62
CA LEU A 194 -0.97 -2.87 -38.29
C LEU A 194 -2.34 -2.99 -37.59
N GLU A 195 -3.40 -2.65 -38.31
CA GLU A 195 -4.78 -2.68 -37.82
C GLU A 195 -5.24 -4.11 -37.48
N GLU A 196 -4.99 -5.07 -38.40
CA GLU A 196 -5.32 -6.46 -38.15
C GLU A 196 -4.56 -7.04 -36.94
N MET A 197 -3.25 -6.74 -36.85
CA MET A 197 -2.42 -7.19 -35.74
C MET A 197 -2.96 -6.63 -34.40
N MET A 198 -3.32 -5.35 -34.35
CA MET A 198 -3.89 -4.72 -33.15
C MET A 198 -5.19 -5.39 -32.70
N GLN A 199 -6.11 -5.64 -33.63
CA GLN A 199 -7.44 -6.19 -33.30
C GLN A 199 -7.41 -7.71 -33.09
N GLU A 200 -6.72 -8.46 -33.95
CA GLU A 200 -6.77 -9.93 -33.95
C GLU A 200 -5.73 -10.58 -33.03
N LEU A 201 -4.62 -9.89 -32.72
CA LEU A 201 -3.52 -10.46 -31.94
C LEU A 201 -3.21 -9.70 -30.67
N SER A 202 -2.84 -8.43 -30.77
CA SER A 202 -2.30 -7.71 -29.64
C SER A 202 -3.32 -7.50 -28.54
N LYS A 203 -4.51 -7.03 -28.86
CA LYS A 203 -5.59 -6.78 -27.90
C LYS A 203 -6.04 -8.06 -27.20
N PRO A 204 -6.34 -9.17 -27.92
CA PRO A 204 -6.66 -10.44 -27.27
C PRO A 204 -5.51 -11.02 -26.44
N LEU A 205 -4.26 -10.96 -26.95
CA LEU A 205 -3.10 -11.43 -26.19
C LEU A 205 -2.83 -10.59 -24.94
N TRP A 206 -3.06 -9.28 -25.01
CA TRP A 206 -2.94 -8.42 -23.84
C TRP A 206 -4.05 -8.64 -22.83
N GLU A 207 -5.29 -8.83 -23.26
CA GLU A 207 -6.41 -9.17 -22.38
C GLU A 207 -6.19 -10.50 -21.67
N GLU A 208 -5.65 -11.49 -22.36
CA GLU A 208 -5.41 -12.84 -21.82
C GLU A 208 -4.13 -12.92 -20.97
N TYR A 209 -3.03 -12.28 -21.42
CA TYR A 209 -1.71 -12.43 -20.79
C TYR A 209 -1.13 -11.14 -20.19
N GLY A 210 -1.64 -9.97 -20.57
CA GLY A 210 -1.13 -8.66 -20.15
C GLY A 210 -1.55 -8.27 -18.75
N LYS A 211 -2.82 -8.49 -18.41
CA LYS A 211 -3.32 -8.36 -17.04
C LYS A 211 -2.83 -9.58 -16.28
N GLY A 212 -1.86 -9.38 -15.38
CA GLY A 212 -1.18 -10.45 -14.67
C GLY A 212 -2.12 -11.40 -13.93
N THR A 213 -2.61 -12.40 -14.63
CA THR A 213 -3.07 -13.64 -14.01
C THR A 213 -1.81 -14.43 -13.68
N SER A 214 -1.36 -14.33 -12.42
CA SER A 214 -0.25 -15.14 -11.92
C SER A 214 -0.66 -16.61 -11.89
N LYS A 215 -0.51 -17.31 -13.03
CA LYS A 215 -0.29 -18.74 -13.01
C LYS A 215 1.16 -18.98 -13.45
N VAL A 216 2.07 -18.90 -12.52
CA VAL A 216 3.41 -19.48 -12.67
C VAL A 216 3.38 -20.80 -11.94
N GLU A 217 3.20 -21.87 -12.69
CA GLU A 217 3.64 -23.18 -12.27
C GLU A 217 5.15 -23.25 -12.50
N THR A 218 5.92 -23.14 -11.45
CA THR A 218 7.33 -23.56 -11.42
C THR A 218 7.34 -25.05 -11.13
N ASN A 219 7.78 -25.86 -12.07
CA ASN A 219 8.16 -27.25 -11.82
C ASN A 219 9.32 -27.28 -10.84
N THR A 220 9.02 -27.64 -9.62
CA THR A 220 9.93 -28.24 -8.64
C THR A 220 9.24 -29.49 -8.09
N PRO A 221 9.97 -30.58 -7.77
CA PRO A 221 9.39 -31.90 -7.70
C PRO A 221 8.43 -32.07 -6.51
N GLN A 222 7.34 -32.72 -6.80
CA GLN A 222 6.39 -33.46 -5.94
C GLN A 222 6.39 -33.18 -4.44
N GLY A 223 5.34 -32.55 -3.98
CA GLY A 223 4.95 -32.57 -2.58
C GLY A 223 4.06 -31.44 -2.12
N ASP A 224 3.02 -31.04 -2.88
CA ASP A 224 1.93 -30.26 -2.29
C ASP A 224 0.60 -30.56 -2.97
N ALA A 225 -0.26 -31.19 -2.18
CA ALA A 225 -1.61 -31.55 -2.54
C ALA A 225 -2.45 -30.32 -2.92
N MET A 226 -3.22 -30.46 -3.99
CA MET A 226 -4.28 -29.55 -4.38
C MET A 226 -5.20 -29.21 -3.20
N LEU A 227 -5.25 -27.92 -2.84
CA LEU A 227 -6.36 -27.37 -2.09
C LEU A 227 -7.06 -26.30 -2.93
N ASN A 228 -8.33 -26.53 -3.17
CA ASN A 228 -9.30 -25.80 -3.94
C ASN A 228 -9.17 -24.28 -3.81
N LYS A 229 -8.82 -23.57 -4.91
CA LYS A 229 -9.07 -22.13 -5.05
C LYS A 229 -10.46 -21.92 -5.64
N PRO A 230 -11.30 -21.07 -5.06
CA PRO A 230 -12.51 -20.63 -5.74
C PRO A 230 -12.13 -19.79 -6.97
N ASN A 231 -12.77 -20.10 -8.07
CA ASN A 231 -12.63 -19.45 -9.38
C ASN A 231 -13.17 -18.01 -9.30
N ASN A 232 -12.35 -16.97 -9.04
CA ASN A 232 -12.57 -15.54 -9.29
C ASN A 232 -11.82 -14.59 -8.31
N GLN A 233 -10.64 -14.94 -7.83
CA GLN A 233 -9.89 -14.02 -6.95
C GLN A 233 -9.25 -12.88 -7.76
N ARG A 234 -9.70 -11.64 -7.51
CA ARG A 234 -9.01 -10.42 -7.96
C ARG A 234 -7.63 -10.34 -7.30
N ASN A 235 -6.63 -9.91 -8.06
CA ASN A 235 -5.29 -9.70 -7.50
C ASN A 235 -5.25 -8.39 -6.69
N ILE A 236 -5.62 -8.45 -5.41
CA ILE A 236 -5.56 -7.29 -4.51
C ILE A 236 -4.14 -7.22 -3.93
N GLN A 237 -3.53 -6.04 -4.01
CA GLN A 237 -2.18 -5.82 -3.49
C GLN A 237 -2.15 -5.91 -1.96
N LEU A 238 -1.07 -6.50 -1.41
CA LEU A 238 -0.93 -6.69 0.03
C LEU A 238 -0.75 -5.39 0.80
N ASN A 239 -0.13 -4.39 0.19
CA ASN A 239 0.14 -3.10 0.81
C ASN A 239 -0.33 -1.99 -0.12
N GLN A 240 -1.27 -1.15 0.34
CA GLN A 240 -1.81 -0.02 -0.42
C GLN A 240 -1.82 1.25 0.42
N ILE A 241 -1.59 2.40 -0.20
CA ILE A 241 -1.77 3.72 0.40
C ILE A 241 -2.75 4.52 -0.47
N LEU A 242 -3.88 4.91 0.11
CA LEU A 242 -4.82 5.86 -0.48
C LEU A 242 -4.32 7.26 -0.18
N TYR A 243 -3.93 8.04 -1.20
CA TYR A 243 -3.32 9.35 -1.01
C TYR A 243 -4.01 10.44 -1.82
N GLY A 244 -3.97 11.67 -1.35
CA GLY A 244 -4.55 12.83 -2.02
C GLY A 244 -4.92 13.94 -1.05
N PRO A 245 -5.54 15.03 -1.54
CA PRO A 245 -5.97 16.16 -0.74
C PRO A 245 -6.96 15.80 0.37
N PRO A 246 -7.10 16.63 1.41
CA PRO A 246 -8.10 16.42 2.46
C PRO A 246 -9.52 16.43 1.90
N GLY A 247 -10.40 15.60 2.49
CA GLY A 247 -11.82 15.56 2.10
C GLY A 247 -12.13 14.82 0.80
N THR A 248 -11.24 13.94 0.32
CA THR A 248 -11.47 13.08 -0.85
C THR A 248 -12.02 11.69 -0.50
N GLY A 249 -12.43 11.46 0.76
CA GLY A 249 -13.04 10.20 1.19
C GLY A 249 -12.05 9.05 1.42
N LYS A 250 -10.75 9.31 1.62
CA LYS A 250 -9.73 8.27 1.84
C LYS A 250 -10.08 7.31 2.97
N THR A 251 -10.29 7.82 4.19
CA THR A 251 -10.67 7.01 5.36
C THR A 251 -12.00 6.29 5.15
N TYR A 252 -12.97 6.95 4.49
CA TYR A 252 -14.23 6.32 4.10
C TYR A 252 -14.01 5.10 3.20
N THR A 253 -13.10 5.19 2.24
CA THR A 253 -12.79 4.14 1.26
C THR A 253 -12.03 2.97 1.88
N THR A 254 -11.35 3.13 3.03
CA THR A 254 -10.66 1.99 3.69
C THR A 254 -11.61 0.86 4.06
N ILE A 255 -12.85 1.18 4.45
CA ILE A 255 -13.89 0.18 4.72
C ILE A 255 -14.21 -0.61 3.44
N ASN A 256 -14.38 0.08 2.31
CA ASN A 256 -14.65 -0.58 1.03
C ASN A 256 -13.49 -1.51 0.62
N LYS A 257 -12.25 -1.05 0.81
CA LYS A 257 -11.05 -1.87 0.54
C LYS A 257 -10.98 -3.11 1.44
N ALA A 258 -11.31 -2.96 2.72
CA ALA A 258 -11.39 -4.11 3.63
C ALA A 258 -12.45 -5.12 3.19
N LEU A 259 -13.65 -4.65 2.82
CA LEU A 259 -14.73 -5.51 2.32
C LEU A 259 -14.37 -6.16 0.97
N GLU A 260 -13.67 -5.47 0.06
CA GLU A 260 -13.14 -6.04 -1.18
C GLU A 260 -12.18 -7.20 -0.89
N ILE A 261 -11.28 -7.04 0.09
CA ILE A 261 -10.35 -8.10 0.50
C ILE A 261 -11.11 -9.29 1.07
N LEU A 262 -12.08 -9.07 1.98
CA LEU A 262 -12.89 -10.12 2.58
C LEU A 262 -13.70 -10.89 1.53
N ALA A 263 -14.34 -10.19 0.60
CA ALA A 263 -15.09 -10.80 -0.51
C ALA A 263 -14.18 -11.64 -1.42
N ASN A 264 -12.96 -11.19 -1.66
CA ASN A 264 -11.98 -11.92 -2.47
C ASN A 264 -11.54 -13.26 -1.87
N TYR A 265 -11.65 -13.41 -0.55
CA TYR A 265 -11.42 -14.67 0.17
C TYR A 265 -12.69 -15.48 0.42
N GLY A 266 -13.86 -14.96 0.03
CA GLY A 266 -15.15 -15.59 0.27
C GLY A 266 -15.60 -15.58 1.74
N GLU A 267 -15.08 -14.62 2.53
CA GLU A 267 -15.53 -14.37 3.91
C GLU A 267 -16.90 -13.66 3.92
N ILE A 268 -17.21 -12.94 2.84
CA ILE A 268 -18.54 -12.37 2.54
C ILE A 268 -18.92 -12.69 1.10
N GLU A 269 -20.20 -12.97 0.85
CA GLU A 269 -20.69 -13.34 -0.49
C GLU A 269 -20.70 -12.14 -1.45
N LYS A 270 -21.22 -11.01 -0.99
CA LYS A 270 -21.34 -9.77 -1.77
C LYS A 270 -21.19 -8.56 -0.86
N ILE A 271 -20.54 -7.50 -1.37
CA ILE A 271 -20.48 -6.20 -0.69
C ILE A 271 -21.86 -5.54 -0.86
N PRO A 272 -22.55 -5.18 0.24
CA PRO A 272 -23.83 -4.47 0.15
C PRO A 272 -23.67 -3.07 -0.46
N ASP A 273 -24.69 -2.60 -1.17
CA ASP A 273 -24.71 -1.24 -1.71
C ASP A 273 -24.97 -0.19 -0.59
N ASN A 274 -25.65 -0.59 0.49
CA ASN A 274 -25.97 0.28 1.62
C ASN A 274 -24.80 0.42 2.57
N ARG A 275 -24.39 1.67 2.84
CA ARG A 275 -23.23 2.03 3.69
C ARG A 275 -23.34 1.53 5.13
N GLN A 276 -24.51 1.63 5.72
CA GLN A 276 -24.73 1.16 7.10
C GLN A 276 -24.47 -0.34 7.21
N LYS A 277 -24.95 -1.14 6.25
CA LYS A 277 -24.66 -2.57 6.21
C LYS A 277 -23.20 -2.88 5.95
N GLN A 278 -22.51 -2.07 5.13
CA GLN A 278 -21.07 -2.18 4.95
C GLN A 278 -20.34 -1.98 6.27
N LYS A 279 -20.74 -0.97 7.05
CA LYS A 279 -20.15 -0.66 8.36
C LYS A 279 -20.42 -1.79 9.38
N GLU A 280 -21.63 -2.33 9.44
CA GLU A 280 -22.00 -3.44 10.33
C GLU A 280 -21.15 -4.70 10.04
N ILE A 281 -20.94 -5.03 8.76
CA ILE A 281 -20.07 -6.14 8.36
C ILE A 281 -18.62 -5.83 8.79
N PHE A 282 -18.11 -4.65 8.47
CA PHE A 282 -16.78 -4.24 8.88
C PHE A 282 -16.56 -4.38 10.38
N ASP A 283 -17.48 -3.86 11.20
CA ASP A 283 -17.40 -3.93 12.67
C ASP A 283 -17.44 -5.38 13.19
N THR A 284 -18.18 -6.26 12.51
CA THR A 284 -18.17 -7.69 12.81
C THR A 284 -16.77 -8.30 12.65
N PHE A 285 -16.04 -7.94 11.59
CA PHE A 285 -14.68 -8.44 11.37
C PHE A 285 -13.62 -7.74 12.27
N VAL A 286 -13.87 -6.50 12.68
CA VAL A 286 -13.09 -5.85 13.74
C VAL A 286 -13.27 -6.61 15.06
N ALA A 287 -14.51 -6.93 15.44
CA ALA A 287 -14.80 -7.70 16.66
C ALA A 287 -14.18 -9.11 16.62
N LYS A 288 -14.06 -9.73 15.45
CA LYS A 288 -13.36 -11.01 15.24
C LYS A 288 -11.84 -10.92 15.27
N GLY A 289 -11.26 -9.72 15.34
CA GLY A 289 -9.80 -9.48 15.28
C GLY A 289 -9.18 -9.72 13.90
N GLN A 290 -9.98 -9.82 12.82
CA GLN A 290 -9.48 -9.94 11.45
C GLN A 290 -9.16 -8.58 10.82
N ILE A 291 -9.73 -7.49 11.35
CA ILE A 291 -9.44 -6.11 10.96
C ILE A 291 -9.00 -5.35 12.21
N GLU A 292 -7.87 -4.68 12.09
CA GLU A 292 -7.38 -3.72 13.09
C GLU A 292 -7.25 -2.35 12.45
N PHE A 293 -7.61 -1.31 13.22
CA PHE A 293 -7.55 0.09 12.80
C PHE A 293 -6.66 0.87 13.75
N VAL A 294 -5.71 1.63 13.21
CA VAL A 294 -4.81 2.50 13.98
C VAL A 294 -4.61 3.82 13.26
N THR A 295 -4.54 4.91 14.01
CA THR A 295 -4.17 6.23 13.49
C THR A 295 -2.74 6.55 13.91
N PHE A 296 -1.87 6.88 12.97
CA PHE A 296 -0.52 7.30 13.28
C PHE A 296 -0.50 8.78 13.73
N HIS A 297 0.37 9.08 14.67
CA HIS A 297 0.65 10.42 15.17
C HIS A 297 2.14 10.54 15.54
N GLN A 298 2.64 11.74 15.78
CA GLN A 298 4.08 12.00 15.97
C GLN A 298 4.72 11.20 17.11
N SER A 299 3.96 10.93 18.19
CA SER A 299 4.45 10.17 19.35
C SER A 299 4.25 8.65 19.22
N TYR A 300 3.62 8.15 18.14
CA TYR A 300 3.41 6.72 17.95
C TYR A 300 4.74 6.03 17.68
N GLY A 301 5.04 4.94 18.37
CA GLY A 301 6.33 4.28 18.33
C GLY A 301 6.29 2.77 18.11
N TYR A 302 7.46 2.18 18.13
CA TYR A 302 7.68 0.73 18.00
C TYR A 302 6.98 -0.04 19.13
N GLU A 303 6.99 0.54 20.34
CA GLU A 303 6.46 -0.06 21.56
C GLU A 303 4.94 -0.25 21.56
N GLU A 304 4.21 0.63 20.83
CA GLU A 304 2.78 0.48 20.62
C GLU A 304 2.44 -0.42 19.45
N PHE A 305 3.32 -0.41 18.43
CA PHE A 305 3.04 -1.08 17.17
C PHE A 305 3.51 -2.53 17.13
N VAL A 306 4.72 -2.81 17.60
CA VAL A 306 5.36 -4.12 17.53
C VAL A 306 5.39 -4.79 18.90
N GLU A 307 6.22 -4.34 19.81
CA GLU A 307 6.31 -4.82 21.17
C GLU A 307 7.00 -3.80 22.07
N GLY A 308 6.63 -3.75 23.33
CA GLY A 308 7.20 -2.78 24.28
C GLY A 308 7.13 -3.24 25.72
N ILE A 309 7.97 -2.65 26.56
CA ILE A 309 7.99 -2.90 28.00
C ILE A 309 6.92 -2.02 28.65
N LYS A 310 5.96 -2.65 29.33
CA LYS A 310 4.88 -1.94 30.05
C LYS A 310 4.81 -2.42 31.50
N PRO A 311 4.37 -1.53 32.44
CA PRO A 311 4.13 -1.97 33.81
C PRO A 311 3.00 -3.00 33.85
N ASP A 312 3.15 -4.05 34.66
CA ASP A 312 2.13 -5.06 34.91
C ASP A 312 1.13 -4.52 35.94
N LEU A 313 -0.01 -4.03 35.46
CA LEU A 313 -1.08 -3.46 36.31
C LEU A 313 -1.99 -4.54 36.94
N ASP A 314 -1.90 -5.79 36.45
CA ASP A 314 -2.74 -6.90 36.90
C ASP A 314 -2.17 -7.57 38.20
N SER A 315 -0.94 -7.23 38.58
CA SER A 315 -0.28 -7.75 39.77
C SER A 315 -0.51 -6.87 41.01
N GLN A 316 -1.72 -6.32 41.21
CA GLN A 316 -2.08 -5.59 42.45
C GLN A 316 -2.22 -6.54 43.65
N SER A 317 -1.10 -6.93 44.23
CA SER A 317 -1.02 -7.23 45.67
C SER A 317 -0.48 -5.99 46.37
N ALA A 318 -1.25 -5.47 47.31
CA ALA A 318 -1.10 -4.16 47.91
C ALA A 318 0.13 -3.96 48.81
N GLU A 319 1.20 -4.74 48.70
CA GLU A 319 2.33 -4.72 49.65
C GLU A 319 3.74 -4.66 49.04
N SER A 320 3.93 -4.60 47.71
CA SER A 320 5.28 -4.43 47.15
C SER A 320 5.44 -3.12 46.40
N SER A 321 6.39 -2.29 46.82
CA SER A 321 6.76 -1.01 46.20
C SER A 321 7.50 -1.12 44.87
N ASN A 322 7.63 -2.33 44.30
CA ASN A 322 8.34 -2.57 43.05
C ASN A 322 7.38 -2.79 41.88
N VAL A 323 7.38 -1.85 40.94
CA VAL A 323 6.66 -1.98 39.66
C VAL A 323 7.30 -3.11 38.84
N ARG A 324 6.52 -4.14 38.54
CA ARG A 324 6.95 -5.21 37.62
C ARG A 324 6.71 -4.79 36.18
N TYR A 325 7.67 -5.04 35.31
CA TYR A 325 7.57 -4.77 33.88
C TYR A 325 7.38 -6.07 33.10
N ILE A 326 6.50 -6.03 32.10
CA ILE A 326 6.25 -7.12 31.18
C ILE A 326 6.43 -6.65 29.73
N ILE A 327 6.86 -7.54 28.84
CA ILE A 327 6.85 -7.28 27.41
C ILE A 327 5.43 -7.51 26.92
N LYS A 328 4.83 -6.48 26.31
CA LYS A 328 3.48 -6.53 25.74
C LYS A 328 3.56 -6.40 24.23
N ASP A 329 2.90 -7.32 23.50
CA ASP A 329 2.79 -7.27 22.07
C ASP A 329 1.97 -6.04 21.62
N GLY A 330 2.48 -5.32 20.61
CA GLY A 330 1.75 -4.23 19.94
C GLY A 330 0.73 -4.76 18.94
N ILE A 331 -0.07 -3.83 18.40
CA ILE A 331 -1.21 -4.15 17.50
C ILE A 331 -0.79 -4.92 16.25
N PHE A 332 0.33 -4.54 15.62
CA PHE A 332 0.86 -5.19 14.43
C PHE A 332 1.32 -6.62 14.70
N LYS A 333 2.09 -6.83 15.79
CA LYS A 333 2.57 -8.15 16.17
C LYS A 333 1.39 -9.08 16.51
N GLN A 334 0.39 -8.61 17.23
CA GLN A 334 -0.80 -9.39 17.56
C GLN A 334 -1.54 -9.85 16.29
N LEU A 335 -1.79 -8.92 15.35
CA LEU A 335 -2.46 -9.23 14.08
C LEU A 335 -1.63 -10.19 13.21
N CYS A 336 -0.30 -10.01 13.17
CA CYS A 336 0.60 -10.93 12.46
C CYS A 336 0.54 -12.35 13.05
N ASN A 337 0.52 -12.50 14.37
CA ASN A 337 0.46 -13.80 15.03
C ASN A 337 -0.86 -14.52 14.71
N GLN A 338 -1.99 -13.83 14.74
CA GLN A 338 -3.30 -14.39 14.37
C GLN A 338 -3.35 -14.81 12.90
N ALA A 339 -2.82 -13.95 12.01
CA ALA A 339 -2.74 -14.25 10.58
C ALA A 339 -1.83 -15.44 10.29
N LEU A 340 -0.69 -15.55 11.00
CA LEU A 340 0.25 -16.67 10.88
C LEU A 340 -0.37 -17.97 11.37
N GLU A 341 -1.07 -17.96 12.49
CA GLU A 341 -1.78 -19.13 13.03
C GLU A 341 -2.80 -19.64 12.01
N ASN A 342 -3.65 -18.75 11.47
CA ASN A 342 -4.60 -19.14 10.41
C ASN A 342 -3.89 -19.68 9.16
N TYR A 343 -2.80 -19.04 8.72
CA TYR A 343 -2.02 -19.51 7.56
C TYR A 343 -1.49 -20.93 7.82
N GLN A 344 -0.86 -21.17 8.96
CA GLN A 344 -0.32 -22.50 9.32
C GLN A 344 -1.45 -23.55 9.39
N ASN A 345 -2.56 -23.21 10.03
CA ASN A 345 -3.72 -24.12 10.15
C ASN A 345 -4.33 -24.44 8.79
N SER A 346 -4.37 -23.48 7.85
CA SER A 346 -4.86 -23.70 6.50
C SER A 346 -3.99 -24.65 5.66
N GLN A 347 -2.74 -24.89 6.06
CA GLN A 347 -1.83 -25.82 5.39
C GLN A 347 -1.90 -27.26 5.96
N LYS A 348 -2.61 -27.48 7.06
CA LYS A 348 -2.71 -28.78 7.71
C LYS A 348 -3.61 -29.74 6.94
N THR A 349 -3.23 -31.00 6.91
CA THR A 349 -4.09 -32.09 6.37
C THR A 349 -5.30 -32.32 7.29
N LYS A 350 -6.39 -32.93 6.77
CA LYS A 350 -7.56 -33.30 7.58
C LYS A 350 -7.20 -34.17 8.79
N GLN A 351 -6.21 -35.08 8.65
CA GLN A 351 -5.74 -35.89 9.77
C GLN A 351 -5.00 -35.07 10.83
N GLN A 352 -4.17 -34.09 10.41
CA GLN A 352 -3.50 -33.17 11.32
C GLN A 352 -4.51 -32.26 12.04
N ILE A 353 -5.54 -31.76 11.32
CA ILE A 353 -6.60 -30.95 11.91
C ILE A 353 -7.37 -31.75 12.98
N ARG A 354 -7.76 -33.00 12.68
CA ARG A 354 -8.45 -33.87 13.65
C ARG A 354 -7.60 -34.10 14.90
N LYS A 355 -6.30 -34.29 14.73
CA LYS A 355 -5.35 -34.49 15.83
C LYS A 355 -5.22 -33.23 16.68
N ASP A 356 -5.10 -32.07 16.05
CA ASP A 356 -4.97 -30.77 16.73
C ASP A 356 -6.29 -30.37 17.44
N MET A 357 -7.45 -30.64 16.82
CA MET A 357 -8.76 -30.43 17.47
C MET A 357 -8.88 -31.28 18.75
N GLY A 358 -8.45 -32.52 18.70
CA GLY A 358 -8.44 -33.38 19.91
C GLY A 358 -7.53 -32.83 21.01
N LEU A 359 -6.39 -32.24 20.64
CA LEU A 359 -5.50 -31.59 21.61
C LEU A 359 -6.06 -30.25 22.11
N GLU A 360 -6.67 -29.46 21.23
CA GLU A 360 -7.32 -28.19 21.64
C GLU A 360 -8.46 -28.44 22.60
N GLU A 361 -9.32 -29.40 22.31
CA GLU A 361 -10.43 -29.78 23.19
C GLU A 361 -9.91 -30.30 24.54
N LEU A 362 -8.88 -31.14 24.54
CA LEU A 362 -8.22 -31.60 25.76
C LEU A 362 -7.68 -30.44 26.59
N LEU A 363 -7.00 -29.48 25.95
CA LEU A 363 -6.46 -28.30 26.63
C LEU A 363 -7.55 -27.39 27.16
N ASP A 364 -8.65 -27.19 26.42
CA ASP A 364 -9.79 -26.40 26.88
C ASP A 364 -10.46 -27.02 28.11
N LYS A 365 -10.70 -28.34 28.08
CA LYS A 365 -11.23 -29.08 29.25
C LYS A 365 -10.28 -29.04 30.43
N TYR A 366 -8.98 -29.15 30.19
CA TYR A 366 -7.99 -29.04 31.26
C TYR A 366 -7.93 -27.62 31.83
N ALA A 367 -8.09 -26.58 31.00
CA ALA A 367 -8.16 -25.20 31.47
C ALA A 367 -9.44 -24.89 32.24
N GLU A 368 -10.59 -25.44 31.82
CA GLU A 368 -11.85 -25.37 32.59
C GLU A 368 -11.66 -26.00 33.98
N PHE A 369 -11.06 -27.18 34.03
CA PHE A 369 -10.73 -27.85 35.29
C PHE A 369 -9.82 -27.01 36.19
N ILE A 370 -8.71 -26.45 35.63
CA ILE A 370 -7.83 -25.55 36.36
C ILE A 370 -8.60 -24.36 36.91
N GLN A 371 -9.41 -23.70 36.09
CA GLN A 371 -10.14 -22.52 36.49
C GLN A 371 -11.14 -22.81 37.62
N GLN A 372 -11.89 -23.89 37.49
CA GLN A 372 -12.82 -24.33 38.52
C GLN A 372 -12.13 -24.55 39.87
N GLN A 373 -11.00 -25.27 39.86
CA GLN A 373 -10.25 -25.54 41.11
C GLN A 373 -9.68 -24.26 41.75
N LEU A 374 -9.24 -23.31 40.92
CA LEU A 374 -8.75 -22.01 41.41
C LEU A 374 -9.87 -21.15 41.95
N ASP A 375 -11.07 -21.15 41.33
CA ASP A 375 -12.25 -20.43 41.80
C ASP A 375 -12.81 -20.99 43.11
N GLU A 376 -12.64 -22.32 43.32
CA GLU A 376 -12.93 -22.99 44.61
C GLU A 376 -11.87 -22.73 45.68
N GLY A 377 -10.86 -21.92 45.39
CA GLY A 377 -9.78 -21.56 46.32
C GLY A 377 -8.74 -22.67 46.57
N GLN A 378 -8.71 -23.69 45.71
CA GLN A 378 -7.76 -24.77 45.81
C GLN A 378 -6.39 -24.36 45.25
N THR A 379 -5.32 -24.83 45.90
CA THR A 379 -3.96 -24.67 45.38
C THR A 379 -3.59 -25.85 44.51
N LEU A 380 -3.33 -25.62 43.25
CA LEU A 380 -2.95 -26.66 42.30
C LEU A 380 -1.45 -26.85 42.26
N ASP A 381 -0.95 -27.87 42.99
CA ASP A 381 0.45 -28.23 43.01
C ASP A 381 0.97 -28.63 41.62
N PHE A 382 2.11 -28.07 41.25
CA PHE A 382 2.77 -28.34 39.97
C PHE A 382 4.06 -29.14 40.21
N THR A 383 3.91 -30.39 40.64
CA THR A 383 4.98 -31.35 40.87
C THR A 383 4.84 -32.55 39.92
N GLY A 384 5.94 -33.20 39.59
CA GLY A 384 5.98 -34.37 38.69
C GLY A 384 7.17 -35.27 38.99
N SER A 385 7.31 -36.35 38.23
CA SER A 385 8.35 -37.39 38.44
C SER A 385 9.78 -36.86 38.41
N LYS A 386 10.02 -35.80 37.65
CA LYS A 386 11.34 -35.16 37.51
C LYS A 386 11.45 -33.82 38.27
N LEU A 387 10.35 -33.26 38.75
CA LEU A 387 10.31 -32.00 39.51
C LEU A 387 9.98 -32.28 40.99
N THR A 388 10.92 -32.91 41.69
CA THR A 388 10.68 -33.41 43.07
C THR A 388 11.08 -32.43 44.16
N LYS A 389 11.89 -31.38 43.86
CA LYS A 389 12.49 -30.49 44.86
C LYS A 389 11.94 -29.06 44.91
N SER A 390 11.19 -28.64 43.93
CA SER A 390 10.61 -27.28 43.91
C SER A 390 9.08 -27.34 43.93
N VAL A 391 8.48 -26.65 44.90
CA VAL A 391 7.01 -26.49 44.93
C VAL A 391 6.64 -25.37 43.97
N MET A 392 5.97 -25.73 42.91
CA MET A 392 5.38 -24.80 41.95
C MET A 392 3.88 -25.03 41.91
N ASN A 393 3.09 -23.96 41.69
CA ASN A 393 1.66 -24.04 41.58
C ASN A 393 1.20 -23.50 40.25
N ILE A 394 0.11 -24.02 39.72
CA ILE A 394 -0.60 -23.38 38.59
C ILE A 394 -1.26 -22.13 39.15
N LYS A 395 -0.97 -20.99 38.55
CA LYS A 395 -1.48 -19.66 39.00
C LYS A 395 -2.70 -19.23 38.22
N ARG A 396 -2.69 -19.41 36.89
CA ARG A 396 -3.80 -19.02 36.00
C ARG A 396 -3.65 -19.64 34.61
N VAL A 397 -4.72 -19.60 33.83
CA VAL A 397 -4.72 -19.87 32.40
C VAL A 397 -4.82 -18.54 31.65
N GLN A 398 -3.96 -18.33 30.66
CA GLN A 398 -4.06 -17.18 29.77
C GLN A 398 -4.76 -17.60 28.48
N ARG A 399 -5.71 -16.78 28.01
CA ARG A 399 -6.44 -16.99 26.78
C ARG A 399 -6.21 -15.81 25.81
N PHE A 400 -6.33 -16.06 24.50
CA PHE A 400 -6.44 -15.03 23.48
C PHE A 400 -7.81 -14.35 23.55
N LYS A 401 -8.00 -13.26 22.82
CA LYS A 401 -9.28 -12.54 22.71
C LYS A 401 -10.42 -13.41 22.14
N ASP A 402 -10.10 -14.41 21.33
CA ASP A 402 -11.02 -15.38 20.75
C ASP A 402 -11.39 -16.53 21.72
N GLY A 403 -10.93 -16.47 22.97
CA GLY A 403 -11.21 -17.46 24.01
C GLY A 403 -10.27 -18.66 24.04
N LYS A 404 -9.44 -18.88 23.01
CA LYS A 404 -8.50 -20.00 22.95
C LYS A 404 -7.38 -19.89 23.97
N ILE A 405 -6.85 -21.00 24.44
CA ILE A 405 -5.73 -21.03 25.37
C ILE A 405 -4.47 -20.52 24.69
N ARG A 406 -3.82 -19.58 25.34
CA ARG A 406 -2.49 -19.05 24.99
C ARG A 406 -1.38 -19.76 25.73
N SER A 407 -1.50 -19.85 27.07
CA SER A 407 -0.51 -20.47 27.93
C SER A 407 -1.09 -20.85 29.29
N ILE A 408 -0.44 -21.80 29.96
CA ILE A 408 -0.66 -22.11 31.39
C ILE A 408 0.46 -21.42 32.18
N VAL A 409 0.10 -20.65 33.19
CA VAL A 409 1.03 -19.88 34.01
C VAL A 409 1.27 -20.61 35.33
N ILE A 410 2.54 -20.91 35.63
CA ILE A 410 2.97 -21.53 36.87
C ILE A 410 3.89 -20.60 37.65
N GLY A 411 3.97 -20.75 38.96
CA GLY A 411 4.83 -19.94 39.81
C GLY A 411 5.03 -20.56 41.20
N SER A 412 6.07 -20.13 41.90
CA SER A 412 6.31 -20.55 43.28
C SER A 412 5.22 -19.98 44.25
N PRO A 413 4.82 -20.73 45.30
CA PRO A 413 3.91 -20.20 46.33
C PRO A 413 4.46 -18.95 47.03
N HIS A 414 5.79 -18.87 47.12
CA HIS A 414 6.52 -17.86 47.90
C HIS A 414 7.20 -16.79 47.07
N SER A 415 6.91 -16.71 45.79
CA SER A 415 7.50 -15.74 44.86
C SER A 415 6.49 -15.31 43.80
N GLU A 416 6.52 -14.03 43.42
CA GLU A 416 5.72 -13.49 42.32
C GLU A 416 6.27 -13.91 40.93
N SER A 417 7.45 -14.52 40.87
CA SER A 417 8.01 -14.97 39.61
C SER A 417 7.17 -16.09 39.01
N THR A 418 6.72 -15.88 37.78
CA THR A 418 5.91 -16.85 37.02
C THR A 418 6.58 -17.28 35.74
N GLN A 419 6.24 -18.49 35.26
CA GLN A 419 6.68 -19.05 34.02
C GLN A 419 5.45 -19.33 33.12
N ASN A 420 5.52 -18.95 31.85
CA ASN A 420 4.47 -19.19 30.88
C ASN A 420 4.78 -20.46 30.08
N LEU A 421 3.89 -21.41 30.09
CA LEU A 421 3.97 -22.63 29.30
C LEU A 421 3.04 -22.48 28.07
N SER A 422 3.63 -22.10 26.94
CA SER A 422 2.90 -21.76 25.71
C SER A 422 2.29 -22.98 25.03
N LYS A 423 1.12 -22.78 24.41
CA LYS A 423 0.42 -23.81 23.63
C LYS A 423 1.28 -24.41 22.51
N ASP A 424 2.14 -23.61 21.88
CA ASP A 424 2.95 -24.07 20.73
C ASP A 424 3.94 -25.18 21.10
N ILE A 425 4.59 -25.05 22.24
CA ILE A 425 5.48 -26.09 22.77
C ILE A 425 4.68 -27.34 23.17
N ILE A 426 3.50 -27.12 23.78
CA ILE A 426 2.62 -28.23 24.16
C ILE A 426 2.20 -29.01 22.91
N ALA A 427 1.71 -28.31 21.90
CA ALA A 427 1.27 -28.91 20.63
C ALA A 427 2.40 -29.67 19.91
N LYS A 428 3.63 -29.12 19.96
CA LYS A 428 4.81 -29.72 19.30
C LYS A 428 5.25 -31.03 19.94
N TYR A 429 5.20 -31.12 21.27
CA TYR A 429 5.89 -32.22 21.99
C TYR A 429 4.94 -33.18 22.72
N TYR A 430 3.69 -32.82 23.05
CA TYR A 430 2.80 -33.64 23.84
C TYR A 430 2.51 -35.03 23.25
N GLU A 431 2.28 -35.09 21.93
CA GLU A 431 2.04 -36.36 21.24
C GLU A 431 3.28 -37.30 21.26
N ASN A 432 4.46 -36.75 21.15
CA ASN A 432 5.70 -37.55 21.27
C ASN A 432 5.91 -38.06 22.70
N PHE A 433 5.51 -37.26 23.68
CA PHE A 433 5.48 -37.68 25.08
C PHE A 433 4.46 -38.82 25.30
N LYS A 434 3.23 -38.69 24.76
CA LYS A 434 2.22 -39.78 24.87
C LYS A 434 2.66 -41.09 24.26
N LYS A 435 3.40 -41.05 23.16
CA LYS A 435 3.95 -42.21 22.45
C LYS A 435 5.24 -42.73 23.03
N GLU A 436 5.69 -42.18 24.15
CA GLU A 436 6.96 -42.51 24.82
C GLU A 436 8.21 -42.31 23.94
N VAL A 437 8.09 -41.51 22.88
CA VAL A 437 9.21 -41.09 22.02
C VAL A 437 10.04 -40.03 22.75
N LEU A 438 9.38 -39.09 23.45
CA LEU A 438 10.02 -38.08 24.30
C LEU A 438 10.20 -38.67 25.72
N GLN A 439 11.41 -39.04 26.10
CA GLN A 439 11.71 -39.66 27.38
C GLN A 439 12.43 -38.76 28.37
N ASP A 440 13.16 -37.75 27.86
CA ASP A 440 13.91 -36.79 28.69
C ASP A 440 13.44 -35.35 28.37
N TRP A 441 13.25 -34.57 29.45
CA TRP A 441 12.84 -33.14 29.30
C TRP A 441 13.86 -32.31 28.51
N ARG A 442 15.17 -32.71 28.45
CA ARG A 442 16.20 -32.02 27.68
C ARG A 442 16.00 -32.11 26.17
N GLU A 443 15.14 -32.98 25.70
CA GLU A 443 14.76 -33.10 24.29
C GLU A 443 13.79 -32.02 23.84
N ILE A 444 13.16 -31.28 24.78
CA ILE A 444 12.27 -30.16 24.49
C ILE A 444 13.11 -28.92 24.14
N LYS A 445 13.18 -28.59 22.86
CA LYS A 445 13.96 -27.47 22.33
C LYS A 445 13.09 -26.22 22.17
N PRO A 446 13.70 -25.02 22.14
CA PRO A 446 13.00 -23.82 21.75
C PRO A 446 12.33 -23.93 20.36
N THR A 447 11.28 -23.16 20.11
CA THR A 447 10.61 -23.09 18.80
C THR A 447 11.35 -22.18 17.82
N TYR A 448 12.25 -21.36 18.31
CA TYR A 448 13.13 -20.45 17.55
C TYR A 448 14.55 -21.01 17.45
N GLU A 449 15.32 -20.55 16.47
CA GLU A 449 16.74 -20.92 16.32
C GLU A 449 17.52 -20.37 17.51
N SER A 450 18.03 -21.28 18.34
CA SER A 450 18.80 -20.97 19.54
C SER A 450 19.96 -21.97 19.66
N GLN A 451 21.11 -21.51 20.17
CA GLN A 451 22.23 -22.38 20.54
C GLN A 451 21.98 -23.18 21.82
N ALA A 452 20.85 -22.91 22.50
CA ALA A 452 20.50 -23.65 23.71
C ALA A 452 20.21 -25.13 23.41
N THR A 453 20.76 -26.02 24.19
CA THR A 453 20.57 -27.47 24.07
C THR A 453 19.13 -27.89 24.35
N HIS A 454 18.40 -27.13 25.16
CA HIS A 454 17.00 -27.35 25.54
C HIS A 454 16.30 -26.02 25.88
N HIS A 455 14.98 -26.05 25.91
CA HIS A 455 14.15 -24.87 26.28
C HIS A 455 14.34 -24.54 27.77
N GLY A 456 14.39 -23.27 28.17
CA GLY A 456 14.56 -22.84 29.56
C GLY A 456 13.51 -23.41 30.52
N ASN A 457 12.28 -23.59 30.06
CA ASN A 457 11.18 -24.20 30.81
C ASN A 457 10.94 -25.69 30.49
N ALA A 458 11.92 -26.39 29.88
CA ALA A 458 11.75 -27.76 29.41
C ALA A 458 11.25 -28.72 30.48
N LEU A 459 11.80 -28.62 31.70
CA LEU A 459 11.37 -29.43 32.84
C LEU A 459 9.91 -29.17 33.24
N TYR A 460 9.46 -27.92 33.16
CA TYR A 460 8.08 -27.56 33.46
C TYR A 460 7.13 -28.09 32.38
N TYR A 461 7.50 -28.03 31.10
CA TYR A 461 6.69 -28.62 30.03
C TYR A 461 6.56 -30.13 30.21
N PHE A 462 7.64 -30.83 30.56
CA PHE A 462 7.59 -32.25 30.81
C PHE A 462 6.64 -32.62 31.97
N THR A 463 6.71 -31.87 33.06
CA THR A 463 5.75 -31.99 34.19
C THR A 463 4.32 -31.72 33.78
N LEU A 464 4.07 -30.70 32.93
CA LEU A 464 2.77 -30.40 32.39
C LEU A 464 2.22 -31.57 31.54
N PHE A 465 3.07 -32.19 30.73
CA PHE A 465 2.69 -33.37 29.92
C PHE A 465 2.28 -34.57 30.78
N GLU A 466 2.94 -34.81 31.90
CA GLU A 466 2.53 -35.85 32.85
C GLU A 466 1.14 -35.56 33.42
N LYS A 467 0.88 -34.32 33.85
CA LYS A 467 -0.43 -33.90 34.37
C LYS A 467 -1.52 -33.99 33.31
N LEU A 468 -1.23 -33.53 32.09
CA LEU A 468 -2.18 -33.56 30.98
C LEU A 468 -2.52 -35.01 30.57
N LYS A 469 -1.52 -35.92 30.54
CA LYS A 469 -1.74 -37.34 30.27
C LYS A 469 -2.60 -38.00 31.35
N ASN A 470 -2.38 -37.63 32.64
CA ASN A 470 -3.17 -38.13 33.75
C ASN A 470 -4.63 -37.63 33.67
N PHE A 471 -4.86 -36.36 33.33
CA PHE A 471 -6.18 -35.79 33.11
C PHE A 471 -6.89 -36.45 31.92
N GLU A 472 -6.20 -36.60 30.77
CA GLU A 472 -6.70 -37.31 29.60
C GLU A 472 -7.18 -38.72 29.90
N ASN A 473 -6.41 -39.46 30.70
CA ASN A 473 -6.73 -40.83 31.03
C ASN A 473 -7.87 -41.00 32.06
N LYS A 474 -8.07 -40.02 32.93
CA LYS A 474 -9.08 -40.09 34.01
C LYS A 474 -10.45 -39.53 33.60
N GLU A 475 -10.48 -38.44 32.86
CA GLU A 475 -11.71 -37.65 32.67
C GLU A 475 -12.14 -37.53 31.20
N TYR A 476 -11.21 -37.74 30.24
CA TYR A 476 -11.46 -37.44 28.81
C TYR A 476 -11.89 -38.64 27.97
N GLN A 477 -11.85 -39.87 28.52
CA GLN A 477 -12.23 -41.08 27.73
C GLN A 477 -13.74 -41.17 27.37
N GLU A 478 -14.59 -40.42 28.03
CA GLU A 478 -16.05 -40.46 27.80
C GLU A 478 -16.50 -39.63 26.59
N LEU A 479 -15.65 -38.74 26.04
CA LEU A 479 -16.03 -37.79 24.97
C LEU A 479 -15.65 -38.24 23.55
N LYS A 480 -15.01 -39.39 23.36
CA LYS A 480 -14.47 -39.84 22.06
C LYS A 480 -15.48 -40.37 21.04
N SER A 481 -16.76 -40.33 21.29
CA SER A 481 -17.77 -41.05 20.46
C SER A 481 -18.61 -40.22 19.50
N GLN A 482 -18.22 -38.96 19.16
CA GLN A 482 -18.91 -38.21 18.14
C GLN A 482 -17.99 -37.92 16.94
N ASP A 483 -18.34 -38.60 15.83
CA ASP A 483 -17.71 -38.50 14.51
C ASP A 483 -18.06 -37.15 13.88
N SER A 484 -17.31 -36.09 14.19
CA SER A 484 -17.49 -34.79 13.57
C SER A 484 -16.75 -34.75 12.22
N GLN A 485 -17.50 -34.44 11.17
CA GLN A 485 -16.93 -34.11 9.86
C GLN A 485 -16.02 -32.87 9.99
N VAL A 486 -14.72 -33.09 9.88
CA VAL A 486 -13.74 -31.99 9.92
C VAL A 486 -13.53 -31.48 8.51
N ASP A 487 -13.94 -30.25 8.26
CA ASP A 487 -13.63 -29.51 7.03
C ASP A 487 -12.21 -28.94 7.05
N SER A 488 -11.63 -28.75 5.85
CA SER A 488 -10.34 -28.05 5.72
C SER A 488 -10.47 -26.60 6.21
N ILE A 489 -9.52 -26.14 7.00
CA ILE A 489 -9.49 -24.76 7.48
C ILE A 489 -9.18 -23.83 6.31
N LYS A 490 -10.08 -22.88 6.02
CA LYS A 490 -9.90 -21.89 4.95
C LYS A 490 -8.85 -20.86 5.36
N LEU A 491 -8.02 -20.46 4.39
CA LEU A 491 -7.13 -19.32 4.54
C LEU A 491 -7.95 -18.04 4.59
N LYS A 492 -7.84 -17.28 5.68
CA LYS A 492 -8.54 -16.00 5.92
C LYS A 492 -7.61 -14.82 5.74
N PRO A 493 -8.08 -13.69 5.22
CA PRO A 493 -7.31 -12.45 5.21
C PRO A 493 -7.35 -11.77 6.57
N TYR A 494 -6.27 -11.09 6.92
CA TYR A 494 -6.18 -10.17 8.05
C TYR A 494 -5.82 -8.80 7.51
N ILE A 495 -6.39 -7.73 8.06
CA ILE A 495 -6.31 -6.40 7.46
C ILE A 495 -5.93 -5.39 8.54
N LEU A 496 -4.79 -4.71 8.34
CA LEU A 496 -4.36 -3.58 9.14
C LEU A 496 -4.67 -2.29 8.38
N ILE A 497 -5.51 -1.44 8.94
CA ILE A 497 -5.77 -0.11 8.42
C ILE A 497 -4.95 0.89 9.24
N ILE A 498 -4.13 1.70 8.55
CA ILE A 498 -3.30 2.74 9.15
C ILE A 498 -3.78 4.08 8.61
N ASP A 499 -4.55 4.80 9.42
CA ASP A 499 -4.97 6.15 9.06
C ASP A 499 -3.86 7.16 9.32
N GLU A 500 -3.72 8.16 8.44
CA GLU A 500 -2.68 9.20 8.50
C GLU A 500 -1.26 8.62 8.60
N ILE A 501 -0.94 7.64 7.73
CA ILE A 501 0.33 6.90 7.80
C ILE A 501 1.58 7.81 7.75
N ASN A 502 1.49 8.97 7.12
CA ASN A 502 2.56 9.95 7.01
C ASN A 502 2.74 10.82 8.27
N ARG A 503 1.79 10.84 9.22
CA ARG A 503 1.92 11.60 10.48
C ARG A 503 2.83 10.93 11.51
N GLY A 504 3.10 9.64 11.37
CA GLY A 504 4.05 8.91 12.19
C GLY A 504 5.44 8.84 11.56
N ASN A 505 6.48 8.72 12.39
CA ASN A 505 7.80 8.38 11.89
C ASN A 505 7.87 6.87 11.60
N ILE A 506 7.57 6.48 10.36
CA ILE A 506 7.40 5.08 9.98
C ILE A 506 8.69 4.27 10.16
N ALA A 507 9.86 4.87 9.95
CA ALA A 507 11.13 4.23 10.19
C ALA A 507 11.33 3.90 11.68
N LYS A 508 10.86 4.76 12.59
CA LYS A 508 10.86 4.52 14.03
C LYS A 508 9.80 3.49 14.44
N ILE A 509 8.61 3.51 13.81
CA ILE A 509 7.48 2.64 14.15
C ILE A 509 7.73 1.19 13.70
N LEU A 510 8.22 1.00 12.48
CA LEU A 510 8.48 -0.33 11.90
C LEU A 510 9.90 -0.84 12.23
N GLY A 511 10.85 0.07 12.45
CA GLY A 511 12.25 -0.30 12.66
C GLY A 511 12.78 -1.24 11.58
N GLU A 512 13.40 -2.33 11.98
CA GLU A 512 13.94 -3.39 11.12
C GLU A 512 12.85 -4.17 10.36
N LEU A 513 11.59 -4.14 10.84
CA LEU A 513 10.47 -4.87 10.22
C LEU A 513 10.03 -4.28 8.89
N ILE A 514 10.52 -3.08 8.52
CA ILE A 514 10.22 -2.44 7.23
C ILE A 514 10.54 -3.36 6.05
N THR A 515 11.51 -4.25 6.18
CA THR A 515 11.85 -5.23 5.15
C THR A 515 10.83 -6.37 5.09
N LEU A 516 10.25 -6.76 6.22
CA LEU A 516 9.33 -7.90 6.31
C LEU A 516 7.95 -7.61 5.71
N ILE A 517 7.54 -6.34 5.64
CA ILE A 517 6.26 -5.98 5.00
C ILE A 517 6.31 -6.10 3.46
N GLU A 518 7.49 -6.26 2.86
CA GLU A 518 7.65 -6.45 1.41
C GLU A 518 6.95 -7.74 0.96
N PRO A 519 6.10 -7.73 -0.10
CA PRO A 519 5.32 -8.88 -0.53
C PRO A 519 6.12 -10.15 -0.79
N SER A 520 7.37 -10.03 -1.28
CA SER A 520 8.26 -11.18 -1.55
C SER A 520 8.85 -11.80 -0.28
N LYS A 521 8.96 -11.02 0.81
CA LYS A 521 9.61 -11.43 2.07
C LYS A 521 8.62 -12.02 3.09
N ARG A 522 7.34 -12.06 2.75
CA ARG A 522 6.27 -12.58 3.61
C ARG A 522 6.42 -14.09 3.87
N ILE A 523 6.03 -14.54 5.06
CA ILE A 523 5.94 -15.98 5.38
C ILE A 523 4.99 -16.66 4.39
N GLY A 524 5.40 -17.78 3.81
CA GLY A 524 4.66 -18.46 2.73
C GLY A 524 5.04 -18.00 1.32
N LYS A 525 6.12 -17.20 1.19
CA LYS A 525 6.74 -16.85 -0.10
C LYS A 525 8.14 -17.44 -0.20
N SER A 526 8.66 -17.58 -1.42
CA SER A 526 9.98 -18.18 -1.69
C SER A 526 11.15 -17.43 -1.05
N GLU A 527 11.04 -16.10 -0.93
CA GLU A 527 12.08 -15.24 -0.34
C GLU A 527 11.74 -14.81 1.09
N ARG A 528 10.98 -15.64 1.81
CA ARG A 528 10.58 -15.35 3.19
C ARG A 528 11.75 -14.95 4.06
N LEU A 529 11.55 -13.95 4.90
CA LEU A 529 12.53 -13.48 5.87
C LEU A 529 11.88 -13.40 7.25
N GLN A 530 12.66 -13.72 8.28
CA GLN A 530 12.31 -13.55 9.69
C GLN A 530 13.44 -12.84 10.41
N LEU A 531 13.12 -12.03 11.40
CA LEU A 531 14.09 -11.29 12.21
C LEU A 531 13.81 -11.58 13.68
N THR A 532 14.83 -11.44 14.52
CA THR A 532 14.69 -11.57 15.99
C THR A 532 14.27 -10.21 16.55
N LEU A 533 13.17 -10.17 17.31
CA LEU A 533 12.68 -8.95 17.94
C LEU A 533 13.57 -8.55 19.14
N PRO A 534 13.81 -7.24 19.33
CA PRO A 534 14.81 -6.77 20.30
C PRO A 534 14.41 -6.96 21.77
N TYR A 535 13.11 -6.87 22.11
CA TYR A 535 12.68 -7.00 23.50
C TYR A 535 12.37 -8.44 23.90
N SER A 536 11.61 -9.16 23.09
CA SER A 536 11.21 -10.55 23.38
C SER A 536 12.26 -11.61 23.00
N GLY A 537 13.15 -11.29 22.04
CA GLY A 537 14.05 -12.27 21.44
C GLY A 537 13.34 -13.30 20.55
N GLU A 538 12.07 -13.09 20.25
CA GLU A 538 11.27 -14.00 19.41
C GLU A 538 11.61 -13.82 17.93
N SER A 539 11.59 -14.94 17.18
CA SER A 539 11.67 -14.88 15.72
C SER A 539 10.33 -14.42 15.14
N PHE A 540 10.35 -13.32 14.38
CA PHE A 540 9.18 -12.68 13.84
C PHE A 540 9.22 -12.56 12.33
N GLY A 541 8.07 -12.77 11.68
CA GLY A 541 7.88 -12.59 10.26
C GLY A 541 6.45 -12.21 9.93
N VAL A 542 6.23 -11.54 8.82
CA VAL A 542 4.90 -11.07 8.39
C VAL A 542 4.27 -12.10 7.45
N PRO A 543 3.08 -12.63 7.75
CA PRO A 543 2.44 -13.66 6.94
C PRO A 543 1.83 -13.13 5.64
N ARG A 544 1.70 -14.02 4.64
CA ARG A 544 1.22 -13.67 3.29
C ARG A 544 -0.26 -13.28 3.19
N ASN A 545 -1.07 -13.60 4.20
CA ASN A 545 -2.49 -13.29 4.30
C ASN A 545 -2.79 -12.02 5.11
N LEU A 546 -1.76 -11.24 5.45
CA LEU A 546 -1.91 -9.92 6.06
C LEU A 546 -1.88 -8.83 5.00
N TYR A 547 -2.89 -7.95 5.01
CA TYR A 547 -3.03 -6.78 4.15
C TYR A 547 -2.81 -5.51 4.96
N ILE A 548 -2.16 -4.51 4.37
CA ILE A 548 -1.94 -3.20 4.98
C ILE A 548 -2.55 -2.14 4.07
N VAL A 549 -3.51 -1.37 4.58
CA VAL A 549 -4.16 -0.27 3.87
C VAL A 549 -3.89 1.02 4.63
N GLY A 550 -3.09 1.91 4.06
CA GLY A 550 -2.79 3.22 4.63
C GLY A 550 -3.62 4.33 4.01
N THR A 551 -3.88 5.43 4.75
CA THR A 551 -4.32 6.71 4.18
C THR A 551 -3.26 7.78 4.37
N MET A 552 -3.16 8.72 3.43
CA MET A 552 -2.19 9.79 3.47
C MET A 552 -2.78 11.09 2.92
N ASN A 553 -2.76 12.16 3.72
CA ASN A 553 -3.05 13.50 3.24
C ASN A 553 -1.80 14.12 2.62
N THR A 554 -1.92 14.64 1.39
CA THR A 554 -0.80 15.20 0.64
C THR A 554 -0.57 16.69 0.90
N ALA A 555 -1.61 17.42 1.29
CA ALA A 555 -1.54 18.85 1.57
C ALA A 555 -0.72 19.19 2.84
N ASP A 556 -0.51 18.24 3.73
CA ASP A 556 0.15 18.42 5.02
C ASP A 556 1.67 18.57 4.84
N ARG A 557 2.17 19.80 4.66
CA ARG A 557 3.61 20.12 4.47
C ARG A 557 4.46 19.95 5.72
N SER A 558 3.85 19.93 6.90
CA SER A 558 4.55 19.76 8.19
C SER A 558 5.04 18.32 8.42
N ILE A 559 4.68 17.40 7.55
CA ILE A 559 4.92 15.96 7.70
C ILE A 559 6.08 15.53 6.81
N ALA A 560 6.96 14.68 7.36
CA ALA A 560 8.09 14.14 6.63
C ALA A 560 7.64 13.37 5.38
N LEU A 561 8.28 13.65 4.25
CA LEU A 561 8.08 12.88 3.03
C LEU A 561 8.30 11.40 3.34
N LEU A 562 7.34 10.55 2.93
CA LEU A 562 7.47 9.11 3.02
C LEU A 562 8.82 8.63 2.47
N ASP A 563 9.57 7.90 3.28
CA ASP A 563 10.87 7.36 2.91
C ASP A 563 10.74 6.53 1.62
N THR A 564 11.73 6.64 0.76
CA THR A 564 11.82 5.91 -0.50
C THR A 564 11.78 4.39 -0.29
N ALA A 565 12.23 3.91 0.88
CA ALA A 565 12.14 2.50 1.26
C ALA A 565 10.69 2.02 1.38
N LEU A 566 9.78 2.86 1.85
CA LEU A 566 8.34 2.57 1.93
C LEU A 566 7.65 2.68 0.58
N ARG A 567 7.99 3.70 -0.22
CA ARG A 567 7.34 3.91 -1.53
C ARG A 567 7.40 2.68 -2.43
N ARG A 568 8.47 1.91 -2.39
CA ARG A 568 8.59 0.69 -3.19
C ARG A 568 7.83 -0.52 -2.65
N ARG A 569 7.36 -0.47 -1.39
CA ARG A 569 6.66 -1.57 -0.71
C ARG A 569 5.15 -1.44 -0.73
N PHE A 570 4.65 -0.26 -1.11
CA PHE A 570 3.23 0.03 -1.21
C PHE A 570 2.83 0.39 -2.64
N GLU A 571 1.63 0.01 -3.02
CA GLU A 571 0.94 0.55 -4.17
C GLU A 571 0.23 1.84 -3.74
N PHE A 572 0.46 2.91 -4.50
CA PHE A 572 -0.15 4.22 -4.23
C PHE A 572 -1.39 4.39 -5.10
N VAL A 573 -2.54 4.52 -4.46
CA VAL A 573 -3.83 4.76 -5.12
C VAL A 573 -4.20 6.22 -4.91
N GLU A 574 -4.21 6.99 -5.99
CA GLU A 574 -4.54 8.41 -5.95
C GLU A 574 -6.03 8.61 -5.75
N MET A 575 -6.39 9.54 -4.86
CA MET A 575 -7.76 9.93 -4.57
C MET A 575 -7.87 11.45 -4.64
N MET A 576 -8.10 11.95 -5.85
CA MET A 576 -8.31 13.37 -6.10
C MET A 576 -9.77 13.75 -5.85
N PRO A 577 -10.07 15.06 -5.68
CA PRO A 577 -11.44 15.53 -5.68
C PRO A 577 -12.16 15.12 -6.96
N ASP A 578 -13.36 14.61 -6.81
CA ASP A 578 -14.19 14.17 -7.93
C ASP A 578 -15.55 14.89 -7.84
N SER A 579 -15.80 15.81 -8.76
CA SER A 579 -17.03 16.60 -8.83
C SER A 579 -18.25 15.78 -9.25
N GLU A 580 -18.06 14.61 -9.90
CA GLU A 580 -19.17 13.73 -10.30
C GLU A 580 -20.03 13.26 -9.10
N TYR A 581 -19.43 13.14 -7.91
CA TYR A 581 -20.21 12.86 -6.68
C TYR A 581 -21.21 13.96 -6.30
N LEU A 582 -21.06 15.17 -6.86
CA LEU A 582 -21.90 16.34 -6.59
C LEU A 582 -22.80 16.73 -7.79
N LYS A 583 -22.76 16.01 -8.91
CA LYS A 583 -23.40 16.35 -10.19
C LYS A 583 -24.89 16.66 -10.10
N ASP A 584 -25.61 15.93 -9.24
CA ASP A 584 -27.06 16.13 -9.06
C ASP A 584 -27.42 17.01 -7.85
N LYS A 585 -26.39 17.53 -7.15
CA LYS A 585 -26.57 18.36 -5.96
C LYS A 585 -26.66 19.82 -6.33
N LYS A 586 -27.90 20.32 -6.32
CA LYS A 586 -28.24 21.72 -6.62
C LYS A 586 -28.97 22.35 -5.45
N ILE A 587 -28.57 23.57 -5.10
CA ILE A 587 -29.20 24.35 -4.05
C ILE A 587 -29.96 25.51 -4.72
N SER A 588 -31.28 25.58 -4.52
CA SER A 588 -32.09 26.66 -5.02
C SER A 588 -32.44 27.63 -3.89
N ASP A 589 -32.11 28.91 -4.07
CA ASP A 589 -32.45 29.99 -3.13
C ASP A 589 -32.78 31.26 -3.90
N SER A 590 -33.95 31.88 -3.61
CA SER A 590 -34.37 33.19 -4.11
C SER A 590 -34.27 33.35 -5.64
N GLY A 591 -34.54 32.25 -6.39
CA GLY A 591 -34.50 32.25 -7.86
C GLY A 591 -33.15 31.95 -8.48
N ASN A 592 -32.07 31.76 -7.67
CA ASN A 592 -30.77 31.30 -8.12
C ASN A 592 -30.60 29.81 -7.85
N THR A 593 -29.85 29.11 -8.70
CA THR A 593 -29.52 27.70 -8.54
C THR A 593 -28.01 27.54 -8.49
N ILE A 594 -27.48 27.04 -7.38
CA ILE A 594 -26.08 26.80 -7.17
C ILE A 594 -25.79 25.34 -7.52
N GLU A 595 -24.87 25.11 -8.45
CA GLU A 595 -24.39 23.79 -8.88
C GLU A 595 -23.08 23.45 -8.11
N LEU A 596 -23.16 22.50 -7.16
CA LEU A 596 -22.04 22.22 -6.25
C LEU A 596 -20.84 21.57 -6.96
N ASP A 597 -21.08 20.80 -8.01
CA ASP A 597 -20.04 20.22 -8.87
C ASP A 597 -19.19 21.29 -9.55
N ARG A 598 -19.85 22.27 -10.21
CA ARG A 598 -19.18 23.39 -10.87
C ARG A 598 -18.48 24.34 -9.90
N LEU A 599 -19.09 24.53 -8.73
CA LEU A 599 -18.52 25.33 -7.65
C LEU A 599 -17.18 24.72 -7.19
N LEU A 600 -17.17 23.41 -6.89
CA LEU A 600 -15.97 22.69 -6.46
C LEU A 600 -14.89 22.71 -7.56
N GLU A 601 -15.25 22.38 -8.79
CA GLU A 601 -14.34 22.33 -9.92
C GLU A 601 -13.67 23.69 -10.17
N SER A 602 -14.46 24.78 -10.15
CA SER A 602 -13.94 26.12 -10.40
C SER A 602 -12.98 26.60 -9.31
N MET A 603 -13.26 26.29 -8.04
CA MET A 603 -12.33 26.58 -6.94
C MET A 603 -11.04 25.77 -7.09
N ASN A 604 -11.16 24.47 -7.35
CA ASN A 604 -9.99 23.59 -7.46
C ASN A 604 -9.10 23.94 -8.64
N ASN A 605 -9.64 24.29 -9.80
CA ASN A 605 -8.88 24.78 -10.95
C ASN A 605 -8.08 26.05 -10.61
N ARG A 606 -8.62 26.97 -9.81
CA ARG A 606 -7.89 28.16 -9.36
C ARG A 606 -6.86 27.84 -8.30
N ILE A 607 -7.15 26.94 -7.37
CA ILE A 607 -6.18 26.48 -6.35
C ILE A 607 -5.01 25.80 -7.04
N GLU A 608 -5.24 24.89 -7.99
CA GLU A 608 -4.18 24.22 -8.73
C GLU A 608 -3.29 25.23 -9.49
N PHE A 609 -3.88 26.26 -10.07
CA PHE A 609 -3.13 27.32 -10.76
C PHE A 609 -2.31 28.20 -9.80
N LEU A 610 -2.88 28.60 -8.66
CA LEU A 610 -2.29 29.56 -7.72
C LEU A 610 -1.32 28.91 -6.73
N LEU A 611 -1.44 27.61 -6.51
CA LEU A 611 -0.66 26.85 -5.53
C LEU A 611 -0.17 25.53 -6.14
N ASP A 612 -0.95 24.46 -6.07
CA ASP A 612 -0.70 23.16 -6.68
C ASP A 612 -1.94 22.24 -6.58
N ARG A 613 -1.85 21.05 -7.19
CA ARG A 613 -2.93 20.05 -7.19
C ARG A 613 -3.16 19.36 -5.84
N GLU A 614 -2.16 19.34 -4.98
CA GLU A 614 -2.19 18.64 -3.68
C GLU A 614 -3.02 19.38 -2.63
N HIS A 615 -3.28 20.68 -2.85
CA HIS A 615 -4.07 21.55 -1.98
C HIS A 615 -5.50 21.74 -2.47
N THR A 616 -5.96 20.97 -3.46
CA THR A 616 -7.35 21.05 -3.91
C THR A 616 -8.33 20.60 -2.83
N ILE A 617 -9.56 21.11 -2.87
CA ILE A 617 -10.61 20.86 -1.88
C ILE A 617 -11.35 19.57 -2.24
N GLY A 618 -11.49 18.65 -1.29
CA GLY A 618 -12.21 17.39 -1.50
C GLY A 618 -13.73 17.57 -1.58
N HIS A 619 -14.39 16.70 -2.35
CA HIS A 619 -15.85 16.71 -2.53
C HIS A 619 -16.64 16.43 -1.25
N SER A 620 -16.03 15.75 -0.25
CA SER A 620 -16.73 15.40 1.00
C SER A 620 -17.17 16.60 1.82
N TYR A 621 -16.56 17.78 1.63
CA TYR A 621 -17.01 18.99 2.28
C TYR A 621 -18.43 19.40 1.89
N PHE A 622 -18.88 18.98 0.71
CA PHE A 622 -20.17 19.37 0.11
C PHE A 622 -21.21 18.24 0.06
N MET A 623 -20.83 17.02 0.49
CA MET A 623 -21.72 15.85 0.37
C MET A 623 -23.02 15.97 1.17
N ASP A 624 -22.98 16.61 2.34
CA ASP A 624 -24.13 16.76 3.24
C ASP A 624 -24.78 18.14 3.17
N VAL A 625 -24.45 18.93 2.12
CA VAL A 625 -25.01 20.27 1.94
C VAL A 625 -26.34 20.15 1.19
N GLU A 626 -27.43 20.60 1.85
CA GLU A 626 -28.79 20.55 1.31
C GLU A 626 -29.45 21.94 1.21
N SER A 627 -28.89 22.94 1.88
CA SER A 627 -29.43 24.30 1.96
C SER A 627 -28.34 25.36 1.80
N ILE A 628 -28.77 26.62 1.51
CA ILE A 628 -27.86 27.76 1.48
C ILE A 628 -27.22 28.03 2.86
N GLU A 629 -27.95 27.78 3.93
CA GLU A 629 -27.45 27.89 5.31
C GLU A 629 -26.33 26.91 5.57
N ASP A 630 -26.45 25.68 5.09
CA ASP A 630 -25.39 24.66 5.24
C ASP A 630 -24.18 25.03 4.41
N LEU A 631 -24.40 25.54 3.18
CA LEU A 631 -23.31 26.02 2.34
C LEU A 631 -22.56 27.19 3.01
N CYS A 632 -23.27 28.14 3.60
CA CYS A 632 -22.70 29.24 4.38
C CYS A 632 -21.88 28.72 5.58
N LYS A 633 -22.37 27.70 6.30
CA LYS A 633 -21.63 27.08 7.41
C LYS A 633 -20.35 26.39 6.92
N VAL A 634 -20.42 25.64 5.81
CA VAL A 634 -19.27 24.97 5.22
C VAL A 634 -18.21 25.99 4.81
N PHE A 635 -18.59 27.04 4.08
CA PHE A 635 -17.63 28.07 3.68
C PHE A 635 -17.01 28.79 4.88
N LYS A 636 -17.82 29.23 5.84
CA LYS A 636 -17.34 29.94 7.03
C LYS A 636 -16.41 29.11 7.89
N ASN A 637 -16.78 27.85 8.15
CA ASN A 637 -16.13 27.06 9.20
C ASN A 637 -15.09 26.06 8.65
N LYS A 638 -15.10 25.81 7.33
CA LYS A 638 -14.20 24.82 6.73
C LYS A 638 -13.42 25.39 5.54
N ILE A 639 -14.09 25.95 4.52
CA ILE A 639 -13.44 26.33 3.26
C ILE A 639 -12.56 27.57 3.43
N ILE A 640 -13.09 28.67 3.97
CA ILE A 640 -12.31 29.90 4.16
C ILE A 640 -11.12 29.66 5.12
N PRO A 641 -11.29 29.01 6.29
CA PRO A 641 -10.16 28.66 7.15
C PRO A 641 -9.11 27.77 6.44
N LEU A 642 -9.52 26.82 5.64
CA LEU A 642 -8.63 25.97 4.86
C LEU A 642 -7.83 26.78 3.83
N LEU A 643 -8.48 27.72 3.12
CA LEU A 643 -7.81 28.61 2.18
C LEU A 643 -6.83 29.55 2.90
N GLN A 644 -7.17 30.04 4.11
CA GLN A 644 -6.25 30.85 4.92
C GLN A 644 -4.98 30.05 5.27
N GLU A 645 -5.11 28.79 5.65
CA GLU A 645 -3.98 27.91 5.91
C GLU A 645 -3.15 27.67 4.63
N TYR A 646 -3.78 27.37 3.51
CA TYR A 646 -3.11 27.06 2.26
C TYR A 646 -2.32 28.25 1.67
N PHE A 647 -2.88 29.42 1.77
CA PHE A 647 -2.28 30.65 1.23
C PHE A 647 -1.58 31.50 2.30
N TYR A 648 -1.40 31.01 3.53
CA TYR A 648 -0.72 31.74 4.62
C TYR A 648 -1.31 33.15 4.84
N ASP A 649 -2.65 33.23 4.87
CA ASP A 649 -3.40 34.49 4.99
C ASP A 649 -3.15 35.49 3.83
N ASP A 650 -2.68 35.07 2.67
CA ASP A 650 -2.65 35.87 1.44
C ASP A 650 -4.11 36.00 0.92
N TYR A 651 -4.81 36.98 1.44
CA TYR A 651 -6.21 37.22 1.11
C TYR A 651 -6.46 37.58 -0.36
N ALA A 652 -5.47 38.15 -1.07
CA ALA A 652 -5.58 38.42 -2.50
C ALA A 652 -5.75 37.13 -3.30
N LYS A 653 -5.01 36.08 -2.96
CA LYS A 653 -5.18 34.76 -3.58
C LYS A 653 -6.48 34.09 -3.16
N ILE A 654 -6.88 34.22 -1.89
CA ILE A 654 -8.16 33.67 -1.41
C ILE A 654 -9.32 34.31 -2.16
N ILE A 655 -9.32 35.65 -2.34
CA ILE A 655 -10.31 36.38 -3.13
C ILE A 655 -10.31 35.89 -4.59
N ALA A 656 -9.14 35.64 -5.17
CA ALA A 656 -9.02 35.09 -6.52
C ALA A 656 -9.63 33.68 -6.63
N VAL A 657 -9.42 32.79 -5.64
CA VAL A 657 -10.07 31.47 -5.59
C VAL A 657 -11.58 31.61 -5.55
N LEU A 658 -12.11 32.54 -4.76
CA LEU A 658 -13.54 32.83 -4.61
C LEU A 658 -14.12 33.71 -5.74
N ASN A 659 -13.32 34.06 -6.74
CA ASN A 659 -13.69 34.88 -7.89
C ASN A 659 -14.22 36.26 -7.49
N ASP A 660 -13.63 36.90 -6.54
CA ASP A 660 -14.01 38.22 -6.02
C ASP A 660 -15.55 38.34 -5.82
N ASN A 661 -16.09 37.37 -5.09
CA ASN A 661 -17.52 37.21 -4.88
C ASN A 661 -18.09 38.13 -3.76
N GLY A 662 -17.28 38.98 -3.20
CA GLY A 662 -17.64 39.90 -2.10
C GLY A 662 -17.83 39.27 -0.72
N MET A 663 -17.43 38.02 -0.50
CA MET A 663 -17.39 37.41 0.83
C MET A 663 -16.24 37.94 1.67
N ILE A 664 -15.16 38.38 1.03
CA ILE A 664 -14.01 39.03 1.63
C ILE A 664 -13.83 40.39 0.98
N LYS A 665 -13.63 41.41 1.77
CA LYS A 665 -13.48 42.81 1.28
C LYS A 665 -12.25 43.45 1.91
N GLU A 666 -11.68 44.40 1.17
CA GLU A 666 -10.66 45.28 1.74
C GLU A 666 -11.30 46.27 2.71
N LYS A 667 -10.69 46.46 3.87
CA LYS A 667 -11.07 47.50 4.82
C LYS A 667 -10.55 48.85 4.35
N ASN A 668 -11.40 49.88 4.45
CA ASN A 668 -10.99 51.21 4.10
C ASN A 668 -9.89 51.70 5.06
N LYS A 669 -8.77 52.15 4.48
CA LYS A 669 -7.61 52.65 5.24
C LYS A 669 -7.95 53.79 6.21
N SER A 670 -8.98 54.62 5.87
CA SER A 670 -9.46 55.69 6.76
C SER A 670 -9.95 55.19 8.14
N GLN A 671 -10.41 53.93 8.24
CA GLN A 671 -10.84 53.36 9.54
C GLN A 671 -9.70 53.12 10.50
N PHE A 672 -8.46 53.16 10.02
CA PHE A 672 -7.27 52.94 10.84
C PHE A 672 -6.50 54.23 11.16
N SER A 673 -6.86 55.36 10.50
CA SER A 673 -6.18 56.64 10.72
C SER A 673 -6.27 57.11 12.14
N ASP A 674 -7.41 56.90 12.81
CA ASP A 674 -7.67 57.32 14.17
C ASP A 674 -7.05 56.44 15.25
N LEU A 675 -6.51 55.29 14.86
CA LEU A 675 -5.84 54.35 15.80
C LEU A 675 -4.35 54.68 16.01
N PHE A 676 -3.77 55.51 15.15
CA PHE A 676 -2.33 55.77 15.17
C PHE A 676 -2.08 57.28 15.16
N ASP A 677 -1.97 57.90 16.29
CA ASP A 677 -1.82 59.32 16.57
C ASP A 677 -0.82 60.05 15.62
N GLY A 678 -1.27 60.40 14.41
CA GLY A 678 -0.54 61.21 13.39
C GLY A 678 0.65 60.54 12.69
N LYS A 679 1.05 59.34 13.05
CA LYS A 679 2.22 58.64 12.49
C LYS A 679 1.90 57.50 11.53
N PHE A 680 0.62 57.37 11.12
CA PHE A 680 0.19 56.28 10.26
C PHE A 680 0.81 56.32 8.85
N SER A 681 1.18 57.48 8.36
CA SER A 681 1.85 57.63 7.07
C SER A 681 3.30 57.13 7.03
N GLU A 682 3.89 56.88 8.22
CA GLU A 682 5.26 56.32 8.38
C GLU A 682 5.22 54.81 8.54
N LEU A 683 4.02 54.23 8.88
CA LEU A 683 3.82 52.82 8.98
C LEU A 683 3.34 52.29 7.62
N ASP A 684 3.87 51.17 7.17
CA ASP A 684 3.66 50.46 5.90
C ASP A 684 2.38 50.85 5.12
N SER A 685 2.50 51.89 4.26
CA SER A 685 1.37 52.46 3.48
C SER A 685 0.85 51.44 2.42
N GLU A 686 1.56 50.38 2.15
CA GLU A 686 1.20 49.33 1.17
C GLU A 686 0.36 48.21 1.81
N LYS A 687 0.31 48.13 3.14
CA LYS A 687 -0.41 47.06 3.83
C LYS A 687 -1.92 47.18 3.59
N VAL A 688 -2.50 46.12 3.04
CA VAL A 688 -3.96 45.96 2.85
C VAL A 688 -4.50 45.09 3.96
N VAL A 689 -5.57 45.54 4.60
CA VAL A 689 -6.29 44.81 5.65
C VAL A 689 -7.62 44.31 5.09
N TYR A 690 -7.92 43.04 5.29
CA TYR A 690 -9.12 42.40 4.77
C TYR A 690 -10.11 42.09 5.88
N GLU A 691 -11.38 42.02 5.52
CA GLU A 691 -12.49 41.61 6.40
C GLU A 691 -13.31 40.51 5.72
N ILE A 692 -13.57 39.44 6.46
CA ILE A 692 -14.52 38.41 6.07
C ILE A 692 -15.91 38.89 6.47
N ILE A 693 -16.79 39.13 5.50
CA ILE A 693 -18.17 39.58 5.72
C ILE A 693 -18.93 38.50 6.51
N LYS A 694 -19.73 38.91 7.50
CA LYS A 694 -20.56 38.01 8.29
C LYS A 694 -21.39 37.08 7.40
N SER A 695 -21.31 35.76 7.63
CA SER A 695 -21.99 34.76 6.80
C SER A 695 -23.51 34.90 6.71
N SER A 696 -24.15 35.57 7.68
CA SER A 696 -25.57 35.91 7.65
C SER A 696 -25.93 36.89 6.53
N LYS A 697 -24.93 37.59 5.97
CA LYS A 697 -25.10 38.54 4.84
C LYS A 697 -24.82 37.86 3.48
N TRP A 698 -24.34 36.64 3.46
CA TRP A 698 -24.07 35.93 2.21
C TRP A 698 -25.35 35.49 1.54
N ARG A 699 -25.38 35.51 0.20
CA ARG A 699 -26.53 35.22 -0.65
C ARG A 699 -26.12 34.25 -1.78
N ALA A 700 -27.06 33.56 -2.35
CA ALA A 700 -26.86 32.56 -3.41
C ALA A 700 -25.99 33.04 -4.58
N TRP A 701 -26.18 34.32 -5.02
CA TRP A 701 -25.41 34.89 -6.13
C TRP A 701 -23.89 34.91 -5.86
N GLN A 702 -23.46 35.01 -4.61
CA GLN A 702 -22.03 35.01 -4.27
C GLN A 702 -21.41 33.66 -4.51
N PHE A 703 -22.11 32.59 -4.23
CA PHE A 703 -21.65 31.21 -4.51
C PHE A 703 -21.71 30.93 -6.02
N GLU A 704 -22.76 31.35 -6.71
CA GLU A 704 -22.87 31.20 -8.15
C GLU A 704 -21.74 31.95 -8.87
N LYS A 705 -21.38 33.16 -8.43
CA LYS A 705 -20.30 33.97 -8.99
C LYS A 705 -18.95 33.24 -8.99
N ILE A 706 -18.73 32.32 -8.08
CA ILE A 706 -17.48 31.54 -8.02
C ILE A 706 -17.23 30.82 -9.36
N TYR A 707 -18.28 30.31 -10.02
CA TYR A 707 -18.12 29.51 -11.26
C TYR A 707 -18.80 30.17 -12.48
N ASN A 708 -19.60 31.21 -12.27
CA ASN A 708 -20.34 31.92 -13.34
C ASN A 708 -20.00 33.41 -13.33
N ASN A 709 -19.13 33.84 -14.22
CA ASN A 709 -18.73 35.26 -14.34
C ASN A 709 -19.88 36.19 -14.80
N ALA A 710 -20.96 35.64 -15.41
CA ALA A 710 -22.10 36.40 -15.85
C ALA A 710 -23.11 36.72 -14.74
N THR A 711 -22.94 36.17 -13.54
CA THR A 711 -23.81 36.40 -12.39
C THR A 711 -23.81 37.90 -12.02
N GLN A 712 -25.00 38.54 -12.10
CA GLN A 712 -25.14 39.96 -11.79
C GLN A 712 -25.08 40.20 -10.28
N VAL A 713 -24.24 41.14 -9.87
CA VAL A 713 -24.21 41.64 -8.49
C VAL A 713 -25.46 42.53 -8.30
N PRO A 714 -26.35 42.20 -7.36
CA PRO A 714 -27.55 43.03 -7.12
C PRO A 714 -27.17 44.49 -6.81
N LYS A 715 -27.87 45.45 -7.44
CA LYS A 715 -27.59 46.91 -7.26
C LYS A 715 -27.68 47.36 -5.80
N ASP A 716 -28.50 46.71 -4.98
CA ASP A 716 -28.63 47.00 -3.55
C ASP A 716 -27.40 46.69 -2.71
N SER A 717 -26.47 45.85 -3.20
CA SER A 717 -25.21 45.55 -2.53
C SER A 717 -24.11 46.61 -2.79
N GLN A 718 -24.33 47.54 -3.73
CA GLN A 718 -23.43 48.65 -4.03
C GLN A 718 -23.74 49.93 -3.22
N ASN A 719 -24.96 50.05 -2.66
CA ASN A 719 -25.43 51.27 -2.01
C ASN A 719 -25.30 51.31 -0.48
N THR A 720 -24.58 50.37 0.16
CA THR A 720 -24.36 50.43 1.61
C THR A 720 -23.13 51.25 2.01
N GLU A 721 -22.49 51.96 1.09
CA GLU A 721 -21.32 52.82 1.36
C GLU A 721 -21.66 54.34 1.50
N SER A 722 -22.94 54.74 1.38
CA SER A 722 -23.24 56.19 1.35
C SER A 722 -24.22 56.68 2.41
N ASN A 723 -24.51 55.96 3.50
CA ASN A 723 -25.31 56.54 4.62
C ASN A 723 -24.88 55.93 5.95
N GLN A 724 -23.87 56.51 6.56
CA GLN A 724 -23.74 56.72 8.00
C GLN A 724 -22.84 57.95 8.20
N ASP A 725 -23.52 59.12 8.24
CA ASP A 725 -23.05 60.30 8.98
C ASP A 725 -23.14 60.04 10.49
#